data_7cfe2c22aa5eba7e4b69f6588fc7fd98
#
_entry.id   7cfe2c22aa5eba7e4b69f6588fc7fd98
#
_cell.length_a   1.000
_cell.length_b   1.000
_cell.length_c   1.000
_cell.angle_alpha   90.00
_cell.angle_beta   90.00
_cell.angle_gamma   90.00
#
_symmetry.space_group_name_H-M   'P 1'
#
loop_
_entity.id
_entity.type
_entity.pdbx_description
1 polymer ?
#
loop_
_entity_poly.entity_id
_entity_poly.type
_entity_poly.pdbx_seq_one_letter_code
_entity_poly.pdbx_strand_id
1 'polypeptide(L)'
;METVAAIPKYNLSSDQEKKLILREYRALLRSLKPKLKPGDKELLRHAFEISADAHKTMRRKSGEPYILHPLAVARICVEEIGLGVRSTICSLLHDTVEDTDLTLEDVEREFGSEIARIVDGLTKISNVIDVNASQQAENFRKILLTLTDDPRVILIKLADRLHNMRTLDSMKREKQLKIASETVYVYAPLAHRMGLYNVKTELEDLAMKYLEPEEYREIARKLSETKRERSRYINEFIKPLRDKLEKGDFDFEIYGRPKSIHSIWNKMRKKGVAFEEVYDLFAIRVILNSVPEKEKEECWKVYSMITDEYTPSPERLRDWLSNPKSNGYEALHTTVMGPQGKWVEVQIRSRRMNEIAEKGLAAHWKYKEGTNDESRFDKWFQQIREVLNTQDNDSVDFLQDFKTSFLAEEIYVYTPKGDVKMLPVGSTALDFAFSIHSAIGVKCIGAKVNHKLVPISHTLRSGDQVEIITSGKQHPTDDWLNIVVTAKAKSKIKDALKDEKRKIADEGKYMVQRKLESFGAAYNQHNIDILTTFYKLVSSLDLFYQVAVRNIDLKELKEFQVLGDRLEPPRPPKPVIDVKDAGPSPAQRKDAELIIFGESSDKIVYNLANCCKPIPGDDVFGFVTTGKGLTIHRTNCPNAAKLLANYGHRVVKTKWAKNKEISFLTGIRIVGMDDVGVVNKITNLISGELKLNINAITIEAKEGLFEGNIRIYVHDKEELEELVTRLKKLNGIESVDRFDTEAA
;
A
#
# COMPACT_ATOMS: atom_id res chain seq x y z
N MET A 1 -1.30 20.17 30.59
CA MET A 1 -2.29 19.19 31.09
C MET A 1 -3.65 19.62 30.58
N GLU A 2 -3.98 19.27 29.33
CA GLU A 2 -5.34 19.51 28.83
C GLU A 2 -6.22 18.35 29.26
N THR A 3 -7.27 18.69 29.96
CA THR A 3 -8.34 17.80 30.44
C THR A 3 -8.93 17.06 29.23
N VAL A 4 -8.66 15.76 29.16
CA VAL A 4 -9.39 14.84 28.30
C VAL A 4 -10.87 15.02 28.60
N ALA A 5 -11.63 15.58 27.67
CA ALA A 5 -13.07 15.69 27.76
C ALA A 5 -13.64 14.30 28.07
N ALA A 6 -14.32 14.17 29.19
CA ALA A 6 -14.94 12.93 29.61
C ALA A 6 -15.91 12.46 28.51
N ILE A 7 -15.70 11.26 27.99
CA ILE A 7 -16.62 10.59 27.10
C ILE A 7 -18.00 10.61 27.75
N PRO A 8 -19.07 11.11 27.09
CA PRO A 8 -20.39 11.13 27.70
C PRO A 8 -20.77 9.69 28.06
N LYS A 9 -20.95 9.44 29.36
CA LYS A 9 -21.37 8.12 29.83
C LYS A 9 -22.73 7.81 29.21
N TYR A 10 -22.81 6.68 28.51
CA TYR A 10 -24.06 6.12 28.00
C TYR A 10 -25.00 5.88 29.22
N ASN A 11 -26.11 6.57 29.28
CA ASN A 11 -26.97 6.65 30.49
C ASN A 11 -28.44 6.37 30.15
N LEU A 12 -28.73 5.28 29.44
CA LEU A 12 -30.10 4.85 29.19
C LEU A 12 -30.52 3.79 30.22
N SER A 13 -31.80 3.79 30.61
CA SER A 13 -32.37 2.70 31.39
C SER A 13 -32.55 1.45 30.55
N SER A 14 -32.65 0.27 31.18
CA SER A 14 -32.85 -1.01 30.47
C SER A 14 -34.04 -0.99 29.51
N ASP A 15 -35.12 -0.31 29.87
CA ASP A 15 -36.32 -0.19 28.99
C ASP A 15 -36.08 0.75 27.81
N GLN A 16 -35.29 1.81 28.00
CA GLN A 16 -34.89 2.71 26.93
C GLN A 16 -33.96 2.01 25.94
N GLU A 17 -33.04 1.19 26.44
CA GLU A 17 -32.16 0.36 25.60
C GLU A 17 -32.96 -0.63 24.75
N LYS A 18 -33.89 -1.37 25.33
CA LYS A 18 -34.79 -2.28 24.60
C LYS A 18 -35.57 -1.56 23.50
N LYS A 19 -36.12 -0.37 23.83
CA LYS A 19 -36.82 0.45 22.82
C LYS A 19 -35.89 0.90 21.70
N LEU A 20 -34.65 1.28 22.01
CA LEU A 20 -33.66 1.66 21.02
C LEU A 20 -33.30 0.49 20.09
N ILE A 21 -32.98 -0.69 20.65
CA ILE A 21 -32.65 -1.89 19.90
C ILE A 21 -33.80 -2.28 18.95
N LEU A 22 -35.02 -2.29 19.44
CA LEU A 22 -36.19 -2.59 18.62
C LEU A 22 -36.47 -1.53 17.53
N ARG A 23 -36.16 -0.26 17.81
CA ARG A 23 -36.26 0.82 16.82
C ARG A 23 -35.26 0.60 15.68
N GLU A 24 -34.00 0.30 15.99
CA GLU A 24 -32.95 0.05 14.99
C GLU A 24 -33.25 -1.23 14.18
N TYR A 25 -33.71 -2.30 14.82
CA TYR A 25 -34.15 -3.51 14.12
C TYR A 25 -35.32 -3.24 13.16
N ARG A 26 -36.35 -2.46 13.59
CA ARG A 26 -37.46 -2.05 12.72
C ARG A 26 -37.02 -1.15 11.57
N ALA A 27 -36.01 -0.33 11.75
CA ALA A 27 -35.39 0.48 10.71
C ALA A 27 -34.75 -0.43 9.65
N LEU A 28 -33.93 -1.42 10.08
CA LEU A 28 -33.33 -2.41 9.21
C LEU A 28 -34.37 -3.18 8.37
N LEU A 29 -35.47 -3.65 8.99
CA LEU A 29 -36.56 -4.32 8.27
C LEU A 29 -37.24 -3.43 7.23
N ARG A 30 -37.39 -2.12 7.54
CA ARG A 30 -37.96 -1.16 6.56
C ARG A 30 -37.06 -1.00 5.34
N SER A 31 -35.77 -0.93 5.53
CA SER A 31 -34.79 -0.80 4.43
C SER A 31 -34.71 -2.08 3.56
N LEU A 32 -35.01 -3.25 4.16
CA LEU A 32 -35.05 -4.52 3.44
C LEU A 32 -36.38 -4.81 2.74
N LYS A 33 -37.46 -4.14 3.13
CA LYS A 33 -38.83 -4.45 2.66
C LYS A 33 -38.96 -4.70 1.14
N PRO A 34 -38.31 -3.91 0.26
CA PRO A 34 -38.36 -4.15 -1.20
C PRO A 34 -37.68 -5.43 -1.68
N LYS A 35 -36.85 -6.07 -0.84
CA LYS A 35 -36.01 -7.23 -1.18
C LYS A 35 -36.47 -8.53 -0.50
N LEU A 36 -37.49 -8.48 0.38
CA LEU A 36 -37.95 -9.63 1.17
C LEU A 36 -38.77 -10.61 0.30
N LYS A 37 -38.38 -11.89 0.42
CA LYS A 37 -39.16 -13.04 -0.09
C LYS A 37 -39.93 -13.69 1.05
N PRO A 38 -40.92 -14.55 0.77
CA PRO A 38 -41.60 -15.36 1.80
C PRO A 38 -40.60 -16.15 2.64
N GLY A 39 -40.72 -16.13 3.96
CA GLY A 39 -39.81 -16.78 4.92
C GLY A 39 -38.59 -15.93 5.35
N ASP A 40 -38.19 -14.92 4.57
CA ASP A 40 -36.99 -14.10 4.90
C ASP A 40 -37.12 -13.31 6.21
N LYS A 41 -38.37 -12.89 6.53
CA LYS A 41 -38.61 -12.09 7.73
C LYS A 41 -38.47 -12.90 9.00
N GLU A 42 -38.85 -14.16 8.95
CA GLU A 42 -38.73 -15.13 10.03
C GLU A 42 -37.24 -15.44 10.28
N LEU A 43 -36.48 -15.70 9.22
CA LEU A 43 -35.02 -15.95 9.31
C LEU A 43 -34.28 -14.73 9.86
N LEU A 44 -34.61 -13.53 9.41
CA LEU A 44 -33.99 -12.28 9.92
C LEU A 44 -34.31 -12.05 11.38
N ARG A 45 -35.55 -12.35 11.80
CA ARG A 45 -35.96 -12.27 13.20
C ARG A 45 -35.19 -13.28 14.05
N HIS A 46 -35.05 -14.50 13.59
CA HIS A 46 -34.33 -15.54 14.27
C HIS A 46 -32.84 -15.18 14.43
N ALA A 47 -32.18 -14.68 13.38
CA ALA A 47 -30.80 -14.22 13.44
C ALA A 47 -30.62 -13.04 14.43
N PHE A 48 -31.57 -12.09 14.44
CA PHE A 48 -31.57 -11.01 15.40
C PHE A 48 -31.72 -11.48 16.85
N GLU A 49 -32.63 -12.41 17.11
CA GLU A 49 -32.88 -12.98 18.45
C GLU A 49 -31.66 -13.73 18.96
N ILE A 50 -31.00 -14.55 18.13
CA ILE A 50 -29.75 -15.24 18.47
C ILE A 50 -28.62 -14.23 18.76
N SER A 51 -28.42 -13.25 17.88
CA SER A 51 -27.40 -12.23 18.08
C SER A 51 -27.65 -11.39 19.32
N ALA A 52 -28.90 -11.04 19.60
CA ALA A 52 -29.27 -10.24 20.79
C ALA A 52 -29.08 -11.01 22.10
N ASP A 53 -29.37 -12.32 22.13
CA ASP A 53 -29.17 -13.15 23.31
C ASP A 53 -27.67 -13.44 23.55
N ALA A 54 -26.94 -13.78 22.49
CA ALA A 54 -25.49 -14.01 22.54
C ALA A 54 -24.71 -12.81 23.09
N HIS A 55 -25.11 -11.59 22.74
CA HIS A 55 -24.46 -10.34 23.20
C HIS A 55 -25.16 -9.65 24.38
N LYS A 56 -26.07 -10.29 25.07
CA LYS A 56 -26.93 -9.69 26.09
C LYS A 56 -26.20 -9.00 27.24
N THR A 57 -25.09 -9.58 27.69
CA THR A 57 -24.25 -9.06 28.77
C THR A 57 -23.13 -8.16 28.28
N MET A 58 -22.88 -8.12 26.98
CA MET A 58 -21.75 -7.42 26.40
C MET A 58 -22.02 -5.96 26.14
N ARG A 59 -20.98 -5.14 26.35
CA ARG A 59 -21.01 -3.68 26.13
C ARG A 59 -19.84 -3.24 25.28
N ARG A 60 -20.08 -2.27 24.42
CA ARG A 60 -18.99 -1.60 23.68
C ARG A 60 -18.19 -0.67 24.64
N LYS A 61 -17.00 -0.23 24.20
CA LYS A 61 -16.18 0.74 24.95
C LYS A 61 -16.88 2.08 25.21
N SER A 62 -17.84 2.45 24.37
CA SER A 62 -18.74 3.60 24.55
C SER A 62 -19.79 3.40 25.65
N GLY A 63 -19.99 2.15 26.13
CA GLY A 63 -20.97 1.78 27.15
C GLY A 63 -22.31 1.29 26.62
N GLU A 64 -22.59 1.40 25.31
CA GLU A 64 -23.82 0.95 24.67
C GLU A 64 -23.92 -0.59 24.56
N PRO A 65 -25.13 -1.19 24.51
CA PRO A 65 -25.33 -2.60 24.26
C PRO A 65 -24.64 -3.05 22.97
N TYR A 66 -23.91 -4.18 23.02
CA TYR A 66 -23.10 -4.65 21.89
C TYR A 66 -23.93 -4.92 20.65
N ILE A 67 -25.19 -5.42 20.79
CA ILE A 67 -26.12 -5.73 19.67
C ILE A 67 -26.35 -4.54 18.72
N LEU A 68 -26.15 -3.30 19.17
CA LEU A 68 -26.28 -2.12 18.31
C LEU A 68 -25.22 -2.09 17.21
N HIS A 69 -24.06 -2.73 17.44
CA HIS A 69 -23.01 -2.86 16.43
C HIS A 69 -23.42 -3.78 15.28
N PRO A 70 -23.79 -5.06 15.47
CA PRO A 70 -24.28 -5.90 14.39
C PRO A 70 -25.46 -5.31 13.63
N LEU A 71 -26.38 -4.64 14.33
CA LEU A 71 -27.49 -3.94 13.70
C LEU A 71 -27.02 -2.78 12.79
N ALA A 72 -26.04 -1.99 13.24
CA ALA A 72 -25.47 -0.91 12.43
C ALA A 72 -24.70 -1.45 11.23
N VAL A 73 -23.91 -2.51 11.40
CA VAL A 73 -23.21 -3.19 10.29
C VAL A 73 -24.21 -3.72 9.27
N ALA A 74 -25.27 -4.39 9.72
CA ALA A 74 -26.34 -4.89 8.86
C ALA A 74 -27.02 -3.75 8.08
N ARG A 75 -27.26 -2.60 8.71
CA ARG A 75 -27.82 -1.41 8.03
C ARG A 75 -26.88 -0.85 6.98
N ILE A 76 -25.58 -0.73 7.27
CA ILE A 76 -24.58 -0.31 6.28
C ILE A 76 -24.59 -1.27 5.08
N CYS A 77 -24.63 -2.58 5.34
CA CYS A 77 -24.70 -3.59 4.28
C CYS A 77 -25.92 -3.40 3.36
N VAL A 78 -27.09 -3.07 3.91
CA VAL A 78 -28.33 -2.91 3.15
C VAL A 78 -28.45 -1.54 2.48
N GLU A 79 -28.23 -0.47 3.24
CA GLU A 79 -28.51 0.90 2.83
C GLU A 79 -27.38 1.49 1.97
N GLU A 80 -26.13 1.29 2.39
CA GLU A 80 -24.97 1.92 1.77
C GLU A 80 -24.31 1.01 0.72
N ILE A 81 -24.16 -0.30 1.00
CA ILE A 81 -23.56 -1.25 0.07
C ILE A 81 -24.61 -1.84 -0.88
N GLY A 82 -25.83 -2.10 -0.39
CA GLY A 82 -26.93 -2.60 -1.22
C GLY A 82 -27.13 -4.12 -1.19
N LEU A 83 -26.53 -4.82 -0.21
CA LEU A 83 -26.61 -6.26 -0.03
C LEU A 83 -28.05 -6.74 0.30
N GLY A 84 -28.30 -8.04 0.10
CA GLY A 84 -29.58 -8.70 0.34
C GLY A 84 -29.69 -9.37 1.71
N VAL A 85 -30.78 -10.11 1.89
CA VAL A 85 -31.19 -10.74 3.16
C VAL A 85 -30.12 -11.67 3.75
N ARG A 86 -29.53 -12.56 2.94
CA ARG A 86 -28.50 -13.51 3.43
C ARG A 86 -27.29 -12.81 4.02
N SER A 87 -26.78 -11.79 3.33
CA SER A 87 -25.68 -10.98 3.85
C SER A 87 -26.06 -10.20 5.11
N THR A 88 -27.32 -9.80 5.24
CA THR A 88 -27.86 -9.16 6.44
C THR A 88 -27.85 -10.10 7.63
N ILE A 89 -28.26 -11.37 7.43
CA ILE A 89 -28.18 -12.41 8.46
C ILE A 89 -26.74 -12.64 8.87
N CYS A 90 -25.81 -12.78 7.90
CA CYS A 90 -24.38 -12.91 8.20
C CYS A 90 -23.83 -11.70 8.96
N SER A 91 -24.29 -10.47 8.64
CA SER A 91 -23.90 -9.26 9.37
C SER A 91 -24.41 -9.21 10.80
N LEU A 92 -25.59 -9.78 11.07
CA LEU A 92 -26.12 -9.89 12.43
C LEU A 92 -25.34 -10.93 13.26
N LEU A 93 -24.81 -11.95 12.61
CA LEU A 93 -24.10 -13.08 13.25
C LEU A 93 -22.56 -12.95 13.19
N HIS A 94 -21.97 -11.90 12.59
CA HIS A 94 -20.57 -11.86 12.22
C HIS A 94 -19.59 -12.00 13.40
N ASP A 95 -19.95 -11.48 14.57
CA ASP A 95 -19.11 -11.57 15.79
C ASP A 95 -19.58 -12.67 16.76
N THR A 96 -20.73 -13.33 16.50
CA THR A 96 -21.31 -14.29 17.47
C THR A 96 -20.43 -15.51 17.68
N VAL A 97 -19.81 -16.05 16.63
CA VAL A 97 -18.92 -17.21 16.70
C VAL A 97 -17.54 -16.86 17.30
N GLU A 98 -17.14 -15.58 17.18
CA GLU A 98 -15.85 -15.10 17.70
C GLU A 98 -15.93 -14.71 19.17
N ASP A 99 -17.00 -14.03 19.55
CA ASP A 99 -17.12 -13.39 20.87
C ASP A 99 -18.01 -14.13 21.87
N THR A 100 -18.66 -15.24 21.44
CA THR A 100 -19.61 -16.00 22.28
C THR A 100 -19.44 -17.51 22.15
N ASP A 101 -20.22 -18.31 22.88
CA ASP A 101 -20.18 -19.77 22.85
C ASP A 101 -20.91 -20.40 21.63
N LEU A 102 -21.44 -19.58 20.70
CA LEU A 102 -22.12 -20.08 19.48
C LEU A 102 -21.08 -20.67 18.53
N THR A 103 -21.31 -21.91 18.08
CA THR A 103 -20.41 -22.61 17.14
C THR A 103 -20.83 -22.45 15.68
N LEU A 104 -19.91 -22.73 14.74
CA LEU A 104 -20.23 -22.75 13.31
C LEU A 104 -21.25 -23.83 12.96
N GLU A 105 -21.21 -24.99 13.67
CA GLU A 105 -22.15 -26.08 13.53
C GLU A 105 -23.57 -25.66 13.93
N ASP A 106 -23.69 -24.79 14.95
CA ASP A 106 -24.97 -24.21 15.35
C ASP A 106 -25.51 -23.29 14.27
N VAL A 107 -24.65 -22.43 13.72
CA VAL A 107 -25.02 -21.54 12.61
C VAL A 107 -25.44 -22.33 11.36
N GLU A 108 -24.73 -23.43 11.06
CA GLU A 108 -25.07 -24.29 9.92
C GLU A 108 -26.42 -24.98 10.12
N ARG A 109 -26.70 -25.46 11.32
CA ARG A 109 -27.97 -26.12 11.67
C ARG A 109 -29.16 -25.17 11.55
N GLU A 110 -29.01 -23.90 12.02
CA GLU A 110 -30.09 -22.92 12.08
C GLU A 110 -30.31 -22.15 10.75
N PHE A 111 -29.24 -21.90 9.98
CA PHE A 111 -29.28 -21.04 8.80
C PHE A 111 -28.76 -21.67 7.50
N GLY A 112 -28.21 -22.89 7.60
CA GLY A 112 -27.68 -23.63 6.45
C GLY A 112 -26.22 -23.32 6.12
N SER A 113 -25.62 -24.19 5.30
CA SER A 113 -24.18 -24.21 4.99
C SER A 113 -23.68 -22.94 4.30
N GLU A 114 -24.51 -22.26 3.51
CA GLU A 114 -24.12 -21.01 2.83
C GLU A 114 -23.84 -19.88 3.83
N ILE A 115 -24.71 -19.69 4.81
CA ILE A 115 -24.54 -18.65 5.85
C ILE A 115 -23.38 -19.02 6.78
N ALA A 116 -23.28 -20.28 7.19
CA ALA A 116 -22.18 -20.76 8.02
C ALA A 116 -20.81 -20.53 7.35
N ARG A 117 -20.68 -20.81 6.04
CA ARG A 117 -19.46 -20.56 5.28
C ARG A 117 -19.05 -19.07 5.24
N ILE A 118 -20.00 -18.17 5.10
CA ILE A 118 -19.75 -16.73 5.11
C ILE A 118 -19.31 -16.26 6.51
N VAL A 119 -19.97 -16.74 7.56
CA VAL A 119 -19.64 -16.43 8.96
C VAL A 119 -18.24 -16.97 9.31
N ASP A 120 -17.89 -18.21 8.91
CA ASP A 120 -16.56 -18.79 9.05
C ASP A 120 -15.49 -17.90 8.37
N GLY A 121 -15.78 -17.41 7.15
CA GLY A 121 -14.91 -16.48 6.44
C GLY A 121 -14.67 -15.17 7.22
N LEU A 122 -15.71 -14.63 7.85
CA LEU A 122 -15.65 -13.41 8.67
C LEU A 122 -14.78 -13.61 9.92
N THR A 123 -14.95 -14.74 10.63
CA THR A 123 -14.19 -15.14 11.82
C THR A 123 -12.71 -15.36 11.49
N LYS A 124 -12.41 -16.04 10.38
CA LYS A 124 -11.01 -16.27 9.92
C LYS A 124 -10.26 -14.97 9.64
N ILE A 125 -10.94 -13.96 9.11
CA ILE A 125 -10.34 -12.65 8.86
C ILE A 125 -10.06 -11.90 10.17
N SER A 126 -10.93 -12.00 11.17
CA SER A 126 -10.78 -11.34 12.48
C SER A 126 -9.60 -11.88 13.26
N ASN A 127 -9.41 -13.21 13.32
CA ASN A 127 -8.32 -13.89 14.02
C ASN A 127 -6.93 -13.61 13.45
N VAL A 128 -6.88 -13.01 12.25
CA VAL A 128 -5.67 -12.76 11.49
C VAL A 128 -5.01 -11.43 11.84
N ILE A 129 -5.69 -10.53 12.55
CA ILE A 129 -5.28 -9.10 12.69
C ILE A 129 -4.32 -8.83 13.85
N ASP A 130 -3.93 -9.82 14.66
CA ASP A 130 -2.97 -9.61 15.74
C ASP A 130 -1.55 -10.10 15.39
N VAL A 131 -0.56 -9.23 15.66
CA VAL A 131 0.90 -9.42 15.77
C VAL A 131 1.73 -9.56 14.47
N ASN A 132 2.78 -8.68 14.33
CA ASN A 132 3.98 -8.70 13.44
C ASN A 132 3.80 -8.51 11.91
N ALA A 133 4.71 -7.76 11.24
CA ALA A 133 4.60 -7.36 9.81
C ALA A 133 4.67 -8.52 8.81
N SER A 134 5.40 -9.57 9.08
CA SER A 134 5.39 -10.79 8.28
C SER A 134 4.01 -11.49 8.40
N GLN A 135 3.41 -11.39 9.58
CA GLN A 135 2.04 -11.82 9.86
C GLN A 135 0.98 -10.90 9.21
N GLN A 136 1.24 -9.58 9.09
CA GLN A 136 0.33 -8.69 8.36
C GLN A 136 0.24 -9.02 6.87
N ALA A 137 1.34 -9.41 6.26
CA ALA A 137 1.36 -9.84 4.86
C ALA A 137 0.66 -11.20 4.68
N GLU A 138 0.88 -12.13 5.60
CA GLU A 138 0.18 -13.41 5.62
C GLU A 138 -1.30 -13.24 5.95
N ASN A 139 -1.62 -12.33 6.84
CA ASN A 139 -2.98 -11.94 7.18
C ASN A 139 -3.71 -11.34 5.99
N PHE A 140 -3.06 -10.43 5.27
CA PHE A 140 -3.61 -9.86 4.04
C PHE A 140 -3.81 -10.94 2.97
N ARG A 141 -2.88 -11.88 2.84
CA ARG A 141 -3.02 -13.05 1.95
C ARG A 141 -4.23 -13.90 2.32
N LYS A 142 -4.47 -14.18 3.61
CA LYS A 142 -5.65 -14.91 4.10
C LYS A 142 -6.95 -14.16 3.81
N ILE A 143 -6.97 -12.83 4.00
CA ILE A 143 -8.10 -11.98 3.61
C ILE A 143 -8.42 -12.14 2.13
N LEU A 144 -7.40 -12.13 1.27
CA LEU A 144 -7.57 -12.28 -0.17
C LEU A 144 -8.03 -13.68 -0.58
N LEU A 145 -7.55 -14.73 0.08
CA LEU A 145 -8.03 -16.11 -0.15
C LEU A 145 -9.52 -16.22 0.18
N THR A 146 -9.93 -15.72 1.34
CA THR A 146 -11.35 -15.71 1.75
C THR A 146 -12.22 -14.89 0.77
N LEU A 147 -11.67 -13.78 0.24
CA LEU A 147 -12.35 -12.94 -0.75
C LEU A 147 -12.59 -13.68 -2.07
N THR A 148 -11.69 -14.58 -2.47
CA THR A 148 -11.88 -15.38 -3.69
C THR A 148 -12.94 -16.47 -3.54
N ASP A 149 -13.26 -16.88 -2.30
CA ASP A 149 -14.27 -17.90 -2.03
C ASP A 149 -15.68 -17.30 -2.02
N ASP A 150 -15.88 -16.18 -1.31
CA ASP A 150 -17.14 -15.45 -1.31
C ASP A 150 -16.93 -13.94 -1.12
N PRO A 151 -17.16 -13.12 -2.15
CA PRO A 151 -16.96 -11.67 -2.05
C PRO A 151 -17.84 -10.96 -0.99
N ARG A 152 -18.94 -11.59 -0.57
CA ARG A 152 -19.82 -11.00 0.48
C ARG A 152 -19.10 -10.86 1.81
N VAL A 153 -18.14 -11.75 2.10
CA VAL A 153 -17.32 -11.69 3.31
C VAL A 153 -16.59 -10.34 3.41
N ILE A 154 -15.92 -9.90 2.32
CA ILE A 154 -15.20 -8.63 2.36
C ILE A 154 -16.14 -7.42 2.40
N LEU A 155 -17.31 -7.49 1.74
CA LEU A 155 -18.30 -6.41 1.77
C LEU A 155 -18.85 -6.20 3.17
N ILE A 156 -19.14 -7.29 3.92
CA ILE A 156 -19.57 -7.23 5.31
C ILE A 156 -18.43 -6.70 6.19
N LYS A 157 -17.18 -7.15 5.97
CA LYS A 157 -16.02 -6.68 6.73
C LYS A 157 -15.69 -5.21 6.47
N LEU A 158 -15.96 -4.69 5.26
CA LEU A 158 -15.88 -3.25 4.96
C LEU A 158 -16.96 -2.45 5.72
N ALA A 159 -18.18 -3.00 5.84
CA ALA A 159 -19.25 -2.40 6.64
C ALA A 159 -18.91 -2.37 8.13
N ASP A 160 -18.36 -3.47 8.67
CA ASP A 160 -17.86 -3.58 10.03
C ASP A 160 -16.76 -2.54 10.29
N ARG A 161 -15.74 -2.48 9.41
CA ARG A 161 -14.67 -1.49 9.51
C ARG A 161 -15.18 -0.06 9.46
N LEU A 162 -16.15 0.24 8.61
CA LEU A 162 -16.75 1.57 8.52
C LEU A 162 -17.46 1.95 9.81
N HIS A 163 -18.25 1.04 10.39
CA HIS A 163 -18.91 1.29 11.67
C HIS A 163 -17.89 1.47 12.81
N ASN A 164 -16.84 0.63 12.85
CA ASN A 164 -15.78 0.74 13.83
C ASN A 164 -15.03 2.09 13.70
N MET A 165 -14.79 2.59 12.50
CA MET A 165 -14.20 3.91 12.26
C MET A 165 -15.11 5.05 12.70
N ARG A 166 -16.44 4.94 12.49
CA ARG A 166 -17.43 5.93 12.96
C ARG A 166 -17.51 6.02 14.48
N THR A 167 -17.16 4.95 15.21
CA THR A 167 -17.22 4.85 16.68
C THR A 167 -15.84 4.84 17.36
N LEU A 168 -14.77 5.16 16.63
CA LEU A 168 -13.39 4.99 17.07
C LEU A 168 -12.96 5.96 18.16
N ASP A 169 -13.69 7.07 18.39
CA ASP A 169 -13.41 8.07 19.42
C ASP A 169 -13.37 7.48 20.84
N SER A 170 -14.10 6.39 21.10
CA SER A 170 -14.15 5.70 22.40
C SER A 170 -12.92 4.83 22.71
N MET A 171 -12.02 4.65 21.77
CA MET A 171 -10.83 3.81 21.92
C MET A 171 -9.60 4.59 22.40
N LYS A 172 -8.64 3.89 23.04
CA LYS A 172 -7.34 4.46 23.38
C LYS A 172 -6.57 4.91 22.15
N ARG A 173 -5.78 5.99 22.27
CA ARG A 173 -5.04 6.61 21.16
C ARG A 173 -4.19 5.62 20.34
N GLU A 174 -3.49 4.69 20.99
CA GLU A 174 -2.66 3.68 20.32
C GLU A 174 -3.51 2.78 19.39
N LYS A 175 -4.69 2.34 19.88
CA LYS A 175 -5.64 1.57 19.08
C LYS A 175 -6.26 2.39 17.96
N GLN A 176 -6.56 3.68 18.19
CA GLN A 176 -7.06 4.59 17.17
C GLN A 176 -6.08 4.67 15.99
N LEU A 177 -4.79 4.89 16.27
CA LEU A 177 -3.74 5.00 15.24
C LEU A 177 -3.56 3.69 14.48
N LYS A 178 -3.54 2.53 15.18
CA LYS A 178 -3.43 1.22 14.55
C LYS A 178 -4.59 0.98 13.58
N ILE A 179 -5.83 1.13 14.05
CA ILE A 179 -7.04 0.89 13.26
C ILE A 179 -7.14 1.87 12.07
N ALA A 180 -6.81 3.15 12.28
CA ALA A 180 -6.80 4.16 11.23
C ALA A 180 -5.76 3.84 10.14
N SER A 181 -4.55 3.43 10.53
CA SER A 181 -3.49 3.01 9.59
C SER A 181 -3.91 1.79 8.76
N GLU A 182 -4.41 0.73 9.41
CA GLU A 182 -4.94 -0.44 8.72
C GLU A 182 -6.05 -0.05 7.72
N THR A 183 -6.91 0.87 8.12
CA THR A 183 -8.02 1.34 7.28
C THR A 183 -7.51 1.99 6.00
N VAL A 184 -6.51 2.87 6.06
CA VAL A 184 -5.93 3.53 4.88
C VAL A 184 -5.16 2.54 3.99
N TYR A 185 -4.40 1.63 4.61
CA TYR A 185 -3.49 0.77 3.83
C TYR A 185 -4.13 -0.50 3.29
N VAL A 186 -5.25 -0.97 3.88
CA VAL A 186 -5.90 -2.23 3.49
C VAL A 186 -7.34 -2.00 3.05
N TYR A 187 -8.19 -1.45 3.92
CA TYR A 187 -9.63 -1.42 3.70
C TYR A 187 -10.09 -0.37 2.68
N ALA A 188 -9.53 0.84 2.70
CA ALA A 188 -9.90 1.87 1.73
C ALA A 188 -9.51 1.49 0.29
N PRO A 189 -8.31 0.93 0.01
CA PRO A 189 -7.98 0.37 -1.30
C PRO A 189 -8.90 -0.78 -1.73
N LEU A 190 -9.27 -1.70 -0.83
CA LEU A 190 -10.21 -2.76 -1.13
C LEU A 190 -11.60 -2.21 -1.47
N ALA A 191 -12.11 -1.24 -0.70
CA ALA A 191 -13.37 -0.56 -0.99
C ALA A 191 -13.35 0.13 -2.36
N HIS A 192 -12.22 0.77 -2.72
CA HIS A 192 -12.02 1.35 -4.05
C HIS A 192 -12.12 0.30 -5.15
N ARG A 193 -11.46 -0.85 -4.98
CA ARG A 193 -11.45 -1.92 -5.97
C ARG A 193 -12.82 -2.58 -6.13
N MET A 194 -13.58 -2.69 -5.02
CA MET A 194 -14.97 -3.16 -5.04
C MET A 194 -15.96 -2.13 -5.63
N GLY A 195 -15.49 -0.94 -6.01
CA GLY A 195 -16.34 0.13 -6.54
C GLY A 195 -17.15 0.87 -5.48
N LEU A 196 -16.89 0.65 -4.19
CA LEU A 196 -17.61 1.28 -3.06
C LEU A 196 -17.01 2.66 -2.77
N TYR A 197 -17.18 3.61 -3.68
CA TYR A 197 -16.51 4.92 -3.59
C TYR A 197 -16.93 5.75 -2.38
N ASN A 198 -18.20 5.65 -1.94
CA ASN A 198 -18.66 6.36 -0.75
C ASN A 198 -18.00 5.79 0.51
N VAL A 199 -18.01 4.46 0.67
CA VAL A 199 -17.34 3.75 1.78
C VAL A 199 -15.86 4.08 1.80
N LYS A 200 -15.18 3.98 0.66
CA LYS A 200 -13.76 4.33 0.51
C LYS A 200 -13.48 5.76 0.96
N THR A 201 -14.26 6.70 0.48
CA THR A 201 -14.07 8.13 0.76
C THR A 201 -14.27 8.44 2.25
N GLU A 202 -15.29 7.86 2.86
CA GLU A 202 -15.55 8.04 4.28
C GLU A 202 -14.48 7.37 5.16
N LEU A 203 -14.03 6.17 4.79
CA LEU A 203 -12.93 5.49 5.48
C LEU A 203 -11.64 6.33 5.46
N GLU A 204 -11.32 6.96 4.33
CA GLU A 204 -10.15 7.84 4.20
C GLU A 204 -10.30 9.10 5.04
N ASP A 205 -11.45 9.76 5.01
CA ASP A 205 -11.71 10.97 5.80
C ASP A 205 -11.69 10.68 7.31
N LEU A 206 -12.32 9.60 7.75
CA LEU A 206 -12.31 9.17 9.15
C LEU A 206 -10.90 8.78 9.61
N ALA A 207 -10.13 8.09 8.77
CA ALA A 207 -8.76 7.73 9.13
C ALA A 207 -7.86 8.96 9.22
N MET A 208 -7.98 9.93 8.32
CA MET A 208 -7.25 11.18 8.36
C MET A 208 -7.53 11.97 9.65
N LYS A 209 -8.75 11.94 10.17
CA LYS A 209 -9.12 12.57 11.46
C LYS A 209 -8.21 12.12 12.62
N TYR A 210 -7.70 10.87 12.58
CA TYR A 210 -6.83 10.31 13.59
C TYR A 210 -5.34 10.38 13.23
N LEU A 211 -5.00 10.20 11.96
CA LEU A 211 -3.61 10.18 11.50
C LEU A 211 -3.02 11.59 11.36
N GLU A 212 -3.81 12.52 10.80
CA GLU A 212 -3.40 13.90 10.50
C GLU A 212 -4.47 14.87 11.08
N PRO A 213 -4.61 14.95 12.42
CA PRO A 213 -5.73 15.63 13.06
C PRO A 213 -5.71 17.15 12.89
N GLU A 214 -4.56 17.76 12.72
CA GLU A 214 -4.42 19.21 12.56
C GLU A 214 -4.88 19.65 11.17
N GLU A 215 -4.36 18.99 10.14
CA GLU A 215 -4.73 19.22 8.74
C GLU A 215 -6.21 18.91 8.49
N TYR A 216 -6.70 17.82 9.08
CA TYR A 216 -8.12 17.49 9.00
C TYR A 216 -9.00 18.62 9.57
N ARG A 217 -8.67 19.12 10.76
CA ARG A 217 -9.43 20.21 11.43
C ARG A 217 -9.36 21.52 10.63
N GLU A 218 -8.19 21.85 10.11
CA GLU A 218 -8.00 23.08 9.30
C GLU A 218 -8.85 23.03 8.03
N ILE A 219 -8.76 21.94 7.23
CA ILE A 219 -9.53 21.79 6.00
C ILE A 219 -11.03 21.75 6.30
N ALA A 220 -11.47 21.02 7.36
CA ALA A 220 -12.86 20.97 7.78
C ALA A 220 -13.41 22.35 8.16
N ARG A 221 -12.65 23.15 8.89
CA ARG A 221 -13.00 24.53 9.24
C ARG A 221 -13.16 25.40 8.00
N LYS A 222 -12.17 25.43 7.10
CA LYS A 222 -12.21 26.20 5.85
C LYS A 222 -13.37 25.77 4.95
N LEU A 223 -13.67 24.47 4.86
CA LEU A 223 -14.85 23.98 4.15
C LEU A 223 -16.16 24.43 4.80
N SER A 224 -16.24 24.53 6.12
CA SER A 224 -17.42 25.02 6.83
C SER A 224 -17.62 26.52 6.59
N GLU A 225 -16.57 27.31 6.71
CA GLU A 225 -16.59 28.77 6.51
C GLU A 225 -17.05 29.14 5.10
N THR A 226 -16.55 28.44 4.09
CA THR A 226 -16.88 28.72 2.66
C THR A 226 -18.18 28.05 2.19
N LYS A 227 -18.91 27.34 3.04
CA LYS A 227 -20.10 26.55 2.65
C LYS A 227 -21.18 27.40 1.94
N ARG A 228 -21.49 28.59 2.47
CA ARG A 228 -22.53 29.46 1.89
C ARG A 228 -22.15 29.98 0.52
N GLU A 229 -20.90 30.40 0.34
CA GLU A 229 -20.39 30.89 -0.94
C GLU A 229 -20.36 29.78 -1.99
N ARG A 230 -19.89 28.58 -1.62
CA ARG A 230 -19.93 27.42 -2.49
C ARG A 230 -21.35 27.04 -2.90
N SER A 231 -22.30 27.04 -1.97
CA SER A 231 -23.69 26.72 -2.31
C SER A 231 -24.30 27.75 -3.26
N ARG A 232 -23.98 29.04 -3.08
CA ARG A 232 -24.42 30.10 -4.02
C ARG A 232 -23.80 29.88 -5.40
N TYR A 233 -22.51 29.66 -5.47
CA TYR A 233 -21.81 29.40 -6.73
C TYR A 233 -22.34 28.15 -7.45
N ILE A 234 -22.55 27.05 -6.73
CA ILE A 234 -23.13 25.82 -7.28
C ILE A 234 -24.51 26.09 -7.89
N ASN A 235 -25.37 26.85 -7.20
CA ASN A 235 -26.69 27.18 -7.72
C ASN A 235 -26.62 28.10 -8.96
N GLU A 236 -25.71 29.07 -8.96
CA GLU A 236 -25.43 29.93 -10.11
C GLU A 236 -24.97 29.12 -11.33
N PHE A 237 -24.07 28.15 -11.13
CA PHE A 237 -23.60 27.26 -12.18
C PHE A 237 -24.70 26.32 -12.70
N ILE A 238 -25.49 25.75 -11.81
CA ILE A 238 -26.51 24.73 -12.15
C ILE A 238 -27.70 25.35 -12.89
N LYS A 239 -28.08 26.59 -12.57
CA LYS A 239 -29.31 27.21 -13.08
C LYS A 239 -29.43 27.19 -14.61
N PRO A 240 -28.45 27.68 -15.39
CA PRO A 240 -28.54 27.67 -16.86
C PRO A 240 -28.61 26.24 -17.43
N LEU A 241 -27.87 25.30 -16.81
CA LEU A 241 -27.89 23.91 -17.23
C LEU A 241 -29.24 23.25 -16.98
N ARG A 242 -29.88 23.54 -15.83
CA ARG A 242 -31.21 23.04 -15.50
C ARG A 242 -32.22 23.51 -16.53
N ASP A 243 -32.24 24.83 -16.82
CA ASP A 243 -33.15 25.43 -17.80
C ASP A 243 -32.97 24.81 -19.20
N LYS A 244 -31.74 24.48 -19.60
CA LYS A 244 -31.46 23.79 -20.87
C LYS A 244 -31.93 22.34 -20.88
N LEU A 245 -31.64 21.58 -19.81
CA LEU A 245 -32.00 20.18 -19.70
C LEU A 245 -33.53 19.99 -19.63
N GLU A 246 -34.27 20.88 -18.94
CA GLU A 246 -35.70 20.89 -18.90
C GLU A 246 -36.33 21.16 -20.29
N LYS A 247 -35.74 22.08 -21.05
CA LYS A 247 -36.14 22.35 -22.45
C LYS A 247 -35.87 21.16 -23.39
N GLY A 248 -34.87 20.35 -23.06
CA GLY A 248 -34.49 19.16 -23.81
C GLY A 248 -35.28 17.93 -23.49
N ASP A 249 -36.33 18.02 -22.63
CA ASP A 249 -37.21 16.93 -22.18
C ASP A 249 -36.47 15.76 -21.54
N PHE A 250 -35.41 16.07 -20.76
CA PHE A 250 -34.67 15.06 -19.99
C PHE A 250 -35.29 14.88 -18.60
N ASP A 251 -35.43 13.64 -18.16
CA ASP A 251 -35.65 13.29 -16.75
C ASP A 251 -34.31 13.17 -16.04
N PHE A 252 -33.97 14.13 -15.14
CA PHE A 252 -32.68 14.24 -14.56
C PHE A 252 -32.67 14.79 -13.13
N GLU A 253 -31.60 14.46 -12.41
CA GLU A 253 -31.17 15.09 -11.16
C GLU A 253 -29.86 15.82 -11.37
N ILE A 254 -29.74 17.07 -10.89
CA ILE A 254 -28.48 17.84 -10.94
C ILE A 254 -28.17 18.45 -9.59
N TYR A 255 -26.96 18.22 -9.08
CA TYR A 255 -26.50 18.76 -7.79
C TYR A 255 -24.99 18.85 -7.69
N GLY A 256 -24.52 19.69 -6.76
CA GLY A 256 -23.11 19.79 -6.41
C GLY A 256 -22.72 18.80 -5.30
N ARG A 257 -21.67 18.03 -5.53
CA ARG A 257 -21.07 17.12 -4.54
C ARG A 257 -19.74 17.70 -4.04
N PRO A 258 -19.60 18.03 -2.73
CA PRO A 258 -18.31 18.44 -2.18
C PRO A 258 -17.31 17.29 -2.27
N LYS A 259 -16.03 17.62 -2.48
CA LYS A 259 -14.94 16.65 -2.39
C LYS A 259 -14.61 16.37 -0.93
N SER A 260 -14.11 15.17 -0.66
CA SER A 260 -13.70 14.74 0.68
C SER A 260 -12.48 15.51 1.17
N ILE A 261 -12.35 15.62 2.48
CA ILE A 261 -11.22 16.28 3.15
C ILE A 261 -9.89 15.65 2.74
N HIS A 262 -9.83 14.32 2.76
CA HIS A 262 -8.65 13.56 2.34
C HIS A 262 -8.28 13.80 0.87
N SER A 263 -9.28 13.90 -0.03
CA SER A 263 -9.01 14.19 -1.45
C SER A 263 -8.45 15.61 -1.66
N ILE A 264 -8.93 16.59 -0.91
CA ILE A 264 -8.42 17.96 -0.92
C ILE A 264 -6.98 17.98 -0.39
N TRP A 265 -6.73 17.38 0.77
CA TRP A 265 -5.41 17.28 1.38
C TRP A 265 -4.37 16.63 0.45
N ASN A 266 -4.72 15.51 -0.18
CA ASN A 266 -3.86 14.85 -1.16
C ASN A 266 -3.49 15.75 -2.34
N LYS A 267 -4.42 16.60 -2.80
CA LYS A 267 -4.14 17.57 -3.87
C LYS A 267 -3.20 18.67 -3.40
N MET A 268 -3.44 19.21 -2.21
CA MET A 268 -2.57 20.21 -1.60
C MET A 268 -1.14 19.66 -1.50
N ARG A 269 -0.95 18.44 -0.99
CA ARG A 269 0.37 17.81 -0.88
C ARG A 269 1.04 17.51 -2.21
N LYS A 270 0.30 16.91 -3.17
CA LYS A 270 0.87 16.53 -4.48
C LYS A 270 1.28 17.72 -5.32
N LYS A 271 0.59 18.86 -5.18
CA LYS A 271 0.85 20.07 -5.95
C LYS A 271 1.64 21.14 -5.20
N GLY A 272 1.85 20.95 -3.88
CA GLY A 272 2.50 21.96 -3.03
C GLY A 272 1.72 23.26 -2.91
N VAL A 273 0.37 23.22 -2.96
CA VAL A 273 -0.50 24.42 -3.00
C VAL A 273 -1.32 24.55 -1.71
N ALA A 274 -1.70 25.79 -1.38
CA ALA A 274 -2.60 26.09 -0.27
C ALA A 274 -4.05 25.68 -0.59
N PHE A 275 -4.90 25.60 0.44
CA PHE A 275 -6.31 25.24 0.29
C PHE A 275 -7.06 26.17 -0.69
N GLU A 276 -6.77 27.46 -0.65
CA GLU A 276 -7.38 28.51 -1.47
C GLU A 276 -7.07 28.36 -2.96
N GLU A 277 -5.98 27.68 -3.28
CA GLU A 277 -5.53 27.39 -4.65
C GLU A 277 -6.10 26.08 -5.21
N VAL A 278 -6.85 25.34 -4.40
CA VAL A 278 -7.54 24.11 -4.85
C VAL A 278 -8.87 24.49 -5.51
N TYR A 279 -8.86 24.62 -6.83
CA TYR A 279 -10.01 25.10 -7.62
C TYR A 279 -11.22 24.16 -7.63
N ASP A 280 -11.03 22.84 -7.46
CA ASP A 280 -12.06 21.83 -7.61
C ASP A 280 -12.52 21.27 -6.25
N LEU A 281 -12.99 22.12 -5.36
CA LEU A 281 -13.52 21.73 -4.05
C LEU A 281 -14.85 20.96 -4.11
N PHE A 282 -15.49 20.95 -5.26
CA PHE A 282 -16.74 20.21 -5.53
C PHE A 282 -16.77 19.77 -7.00
N ALA A 283 -17.66 18.84 -7.30
CA ALA A 283 -18.03 18.46 -8.66
C ALA A 283 -19.53 18.57 -8.84
N ILE A 284 -19.97 18.93 -10.03
CA ILE A 284 -21.38 18.89 -10.40
C ILE A 284 -21.70 17.50 -10.94
N ARG A 285 -22.79 16.92 -10.49
CA ARG A 285 -23.25 15.64 -10.93
C ARG A 285 -24.58 15.76 -11.63
N VAL A 286 -24.68 15.23 -12.85
CA VAL A 286 -25.91 15.11 -13.63
C VAL A 286 -26.25 13.64 -13.75
N ILE A 287 -27.42 13.25 -13.23
CA ILE A 287 -27.90 11.87 -13.26
C ILE A 287 -29.16 11.83 -14.13
N LEU A 288 -29.12 11.02 -15.19
CA LEU A 288 -30.22 10.85 -16.14
C LEU A 288 -31.04 9.61 -15.80
N ASN A 289 -32.34 9.71 -15.86
CA ASN A 289 -33.24 8.57 -15.69
C ASN A 289 -33.54 7.92 -17.06
N SER A 290 -32.48 7.54 -17.76
CA SER A 290 -32.48 6.98 -19.11
C SER A 290 -32.82 5.50 -19.11
N VAL A 291 -33.44 5.01 -20.17
CA VAL A 291 -33.55 3.57 -20.46
C VAL A 291 -32.18 3.02 -20.89
N PRO A 292 -31.86 1.75 -20.61
CA PRO A 292 -30.49 1.21 -20.83
C PRO A 292 -29.97 1.38 -22.25
N GLU A 293 -30.84 1.29 -23.27
CA GLU A 293 -30.47 1.39 -24.68
C GLU A 293 -30.02 2.80 -25.09
N LYS A 294 -30.51 3.84 -24.38
CA LYS A 294 -30.27 5.26 -24.68
C LYS A 294 -29.26 5.93 -23.74
N GLU A 295 -28.84 5.26 -22.67
CA GLU A 295 -27.99 5.84 -21.62
C GLU A 295 -26.76 6.55 -22.17
N LYS A 296 -26.04 5.91 -23.09
CA LYS A 296 -24.81 6.49 -23.69
C LYS A 296 -25.14 7.70 -24.56
N GLU A 297 -26.12 7.58 -25.42
CA GLU A 297 -26.54 8.64 -26.32
C GLU A 297 -26.96 9.89 -25.54
N GLU A 298 -27.78 9.72 -24.53
CA GLU A 298 -28.28 10.82 -23.70
C GLU A 298 -27.17 11.48 -22.88
N CYS A 299 -26.23 10.71 -22.33
CA CYS A 299 -25.05 11.28 -21.66
C CYS A 299 -24.24 12.16 -22.61
N TRP A 300 -24.01 11.75 -23.86
CA TRP A 300 -23.29 12.55 -24.84
C TRP A 300 -24.08 13.78 -25.29
N LYS A 301 -25.41 13.70 -25.43
CA LYS A 301 -26.29 14.86 -25.68
C LYS A 301 -26.17 15.89 -24.56
N VAL A 302 -26.23 15.45 -23.32
CA VAL A 302 -26.07 16.31 -22.14
C VAL A 302 -24.67 16.94 -22.09
N TYR A 303 -23.62 16.19 -22.45
CA TYR A 303 -22.28 16.75 -22.60
C TYR A 303 -22.25 17.89 -23.60
N SER A 304 -22.86 17.73 -24.79
CA SER A 304 -22.95 18.78 -25.81
C SER A 304 -23.65 20.02 -25.25
N MET A 305 -24.80 19.84 -24.56
CA MET A 305 -25.55 20.95 -23.97
C MET A 305 -24.75 21.72 -22.89
N ILE A 306 -23.92 21.01 -22.11
CA ILE A 306 -23.05 21.62 -21.10
C ILE A 306 -21.93 22.42 -21.77
N THR A 307 -21.33 21.88 -22.83
CA THR A 307 -20.22 22.53 -23.54
C THR A 307 -20.66 23.70 -24.43
N ASP A 308 -21.94 23.76 -24.79
CA ASP A 308 -22.55 24.94 -25.41
C ASP A 308 -22.69 26.11 -24.42
N GLU A 309 -22.86 25.82 -23.12
CA GLU A 309 -23.02 26.83 -22.07
C GLU A 309 -21.67 27.26 -21.48
N TYR A 310 -20.77 26.29 -21.27
CA TYR A 310 -19.50 26.48 -20.60
C TYR A 310 -18.34 25.91 -21.42
N THR A 311 -17.30 26.70 -21.65
CA THR A 311 -16.13 26.27 -22.43
C THR A 311 -15.41 25.10 -21.77
N PRO A 312 -15.28 23.94 -22.44
CA PRO A 312 -14.62 22.77 -21.88
C PRO A 312 -13.09 22.85 -21.96
N SER A 313 -12.40 22.15 -21.05
CA SER A 313 -10.97 21.84 -21.18
C SER A 313 -10.80 20.50 -21.93
N PRO A 314 -10.28 20.51 -23.17
CA PRO A 314 -10.16 19.29 -23.98
C PRO A 314 -9.31 18.19 -23.32
N GLU A 315 -8.23 18.58 -22.62
CA GLU A 315 -7.30 17.66 -21.96
C GLU A 315 -7.92 16.94 -20.75
N ARG A 316 -9.05 17.45 -20.22
CA ARG A 316 -9.70 16.95 -19.01
C ARG A 316 -10.98 16.17 -19.27
N LEU A 317 -11.30 15.88 -20.54
CA LEU A 317 -12.37 14.95 -20.87
C LEU A 317 -11.93 13.52 -20.51
N ARG A 318 -12.81 12.79 -19.81
CA ARG A 318 -12.61 11.36 -19.47
C ARG A 318 -13.87 10.60 -19.86
N ASP A 319 -13.73 9.75 -20.87
CA ASP A 319 -14.80 8.90 -21.39
C ASP A 319 -14.69 7.48 -20.78
N TRP A 320 -15.40 7.28 -19.69
CA TRP A 320 -15.61 5.96 -19.11
C TRP A 320 -16.97 5.34 -19.53
N LEU A 321 -17.68 5.93 -20.49
CA LEU A 321 -18.84 5.33 -21.11
C LEU A 321 -18.44 4.35 -22.20
N SER A 322 -17.45 4.74 -23.05
CA SER A 322 -16.92 3.89 -24.11
C SER A 322 -15.99 2.82 -23.57
N ASN A 323 -15.16 3.17 -22.58
CA ASN A 323 -14.20 2.29 -21.92
C ASN A 323 -14.40 2.29 -20.40
N PRO A 324 -15.36 1.53 -19.86
CA PRO A 324 -15.61 1.45 -18.43
C PRO A 324 -14.39 0.96 -17.65
N LYS A 325 -14.20 1.47 -16.42
CA LYS A 325 -13.12 1.00 -15.53
C LYS A 325 -13.27 -0.48 -15.17
N SER A 326 -12.19 -1.12 -14.73
CA SER A 326 -12.19 -2.54 -14.33
C SER A 326 -13.18 -2.87 -13.22
N ASN A 327 -13.48 -1.90 -12.35
CA ASN A 327 -14.49 -2.02 -11.30
C ASN A 327 -15.92 -1.69 -11.77
N GLY A 328 -16.17 -1.66 -13.08
CA GLY A 328 -17.49 -1.40 -13.65
C GLY A 328 -17.97 0.06 -13.60
N TYR A 329 -17.10 1.01 -13.19
CA TYR A 329 -17.45 2.42 -13.17
C TYR A 329 -17.65 2.97 -14.58
N GLU A 330 -18.80 3.55 -14.84
CA GLU A 330 -19.21 4.19 -16.09
C GLU A 330 -19.63 5.64 -15.80
N ALA A 331 -19.05 6.60 -16.52
CA ALA A 331 -19.44 8.01 -16.47
C ALA A 331 -18.72 8.80 -17.56
N LEU A 332 -19.25 9.96 -17.93
CA LEU A 332 -18.54 10.96 -18.71
C LEU A 332 -18.13 12.11 -17.79
N HIS A 333 -16.83 12.39 -17.69
CA HIS A 333 -16.32 13.50 -16.91
C HIS A 333 -15.75 14.58 -17.83
N THR A 334 -16.14 15.79 -17.58
CA THR A 334 -15.57 16.98 -18.24
C THR A 334 -15.25 18.04 -17.21
N THR A 335 -14.33 18.92 -17.55
CA THR A 335 -14.03 20.10 -16.75
C THR A 335 -14.31 21.32 -17.63
N VAL A 336 -15.16 22.20 -17.15
CA VAL A 336 -15.59 23.39 -17.91
C VAL A 336 -15.27 24.69 -17.13
N MET A 337 -15.14 25.80 -17.87
CA MET A 337 -14.97 27.12 -17.28
C MET A 337 -16.33 27.66 -16.87
N GLY A 338 -16.61 27.66 -15.57
CA GLY A 338 -17.83 28.18 -15.00
C GLY A 338 -17.81 29.70 -14.74
N PRO A 339 -18.83 30.23 -14.04
CA PRO A 339 -18.87 31.63 -13.64
C PRO A 339 -17.60 32.04 -12.89
N GLN A 340 -17.26 33.34 -12.94
CA GLN A 340 -16.08 33.91 -12.28
C GLN A 340 -14.73 33.28 -12.71
N GLY A 341 -14.67 32.61 -13.89
CA GLY A 341 -13.44 31.99 -14.40
C GLY A 341 -12.93 30.79 -13.61
N LYS A 342 -13.80 30.08 -12.89
CA LYS A 342 -13.41 28.90 -12.08
C LYS A 342 -13.67 27.62 -12.84
N TRP A 343 -12.67 26.71 -12.82
CA TRP A 343 -12.83 25.37 -13.39
C TRP A 343 -13.77 24.51 -12.55
N VAL A 344 -14.77 23.92 -13.17
CA VAL A 344 -15.77 23.04 -12.54
C VAL A 344 -15.74 21.66 -13.22
N GLU A 345 -15.58 20.61 -12.43
CA GLU A 345 -15.72 19.24 -12.89
C GLU A 345 -17.20 18.86 -12.96
N VAL A 346 -17.64 18.35 -14.11
CA VAL A 346 -19.00 17.86 -14.32
C VAL A 346 -18.96 16.36 -14.62
N GLN A 347 -19.74 15.59 -13.90
CA GLN A 347 -19.88 14.14 -14.01
C GLN A 347 -21.28 13.80 -14.52
N ILE A 348 -21.36 13.18 -15.70
CA ILE A 348 -22.61 12.84 -16.37
C ILE A 348 -22.75 11.32 -16.40
N ARG A 349 -23.90 10.77 -15.96
CA ARG A 349 -24.17 9.34 -15.91
C ARG A 349 -25.67 9.04 -15.79
N SER A 350 -26.08 7.84 -16.15
CA SER A 350 -27.45 7.37 -15.91
C SER A 350 -27.66 6.98 -14.44
N ARG A 351 -28.93 6.76 -14.05
CA ARG A 351 -29.27 6.26 -12.72
C ARG A 351 -28.66 4.88 -12.44
N ARG A 352 -28.66 3.96 -13.42
CA ARG A 352 -27.99 2.67 -13.33
C ARG A 352 -26.48 2.83 -13.09
N MET A 353 -25.81 3.65 -13.90
CA MET A 353 -24.37 3.93 -13.76
C MET A 353 -24.06 4.57 -12.40
N ASN A 354 -24.97 5.45 -11.91
CA ASN A 354 -24.84 6.04 -10.59
C ASN A 354 -24.96 4.99 -9.47
N GLU A 355 -25.90 4.07 -9.59
CA GLU A 355 -26.05 2.98 -8.60
C GLU A 355 -24.82 2.07 -8.57
N ILE A 356 -24.25 1.72 -9.73
CA ILE A 356 -23.00 0.97 -9.84
C ILE A 356 -21.82 1.77 -9.25
N ALA A 357 -21.74 3.07 -9.52
CA ALA A 357 -20.69 3.93 -8.96
C ALA A 357 -20.78 4.11 -7.43
N GLU A 358 -21.97 4.05 -6.84
CA GLU A 358 -22.18 4.21 -5.40
C GLU A 358 -22.06 2.89 -4.63
N LYS A 359 -22.60 1.78 -5.20
CA LYS A 359 -22.73 0.46 -4.55
C LYS A 359 -21.79 -0.61 -5.13
N GLY A 360 -21.03 -0.28 -6.18
CA GLY A 360 -20.00 -1.15 -6.74
C GLY A 360 -20.48 -2.55 -7.12
N LEU A 361 -19.73 -3.57 -6.67
CA LEU A 361 -19.98 -4.98 -6.94
C LEU A 361 -21.41 -5.42 -6.57
N ALA A 362 -21.98 -4.94 -5.48
CA ALA A 362 -23.31 -5.31 -5.04
C ALA A 362 -24.42 -4.84 -6.00
N ALA A 363 -24.28 -3.66 -6.61
CA ALA A 363 -25.18 -3.19 -7.65
C ALA A 363 -25.04 -4.03 -8.92
N HIS A 364 -23.83 -4.38 -9.29
CA HIS A 364 -23.56 -5.20 -10.46
C HIS A 364 -24.25 -6.57 -10.38
N TRP A 365 -24.28 -7.21 -9.22
CA TRP A 365 -25.02 -8.47 -9.03
C TRP A 365 -26.51 -8.34 -9.23
N LYS A 366 -27.12 -7.23 -8.79
CA LYS A 366 -28.54 -6.95 -8.97
C LYS A 366 -28.97 -6.93 -10.46
N TYR A 367 -28.10 -6.40 -11.33
CA TYR A 367 -28.38 -6.27 -12.77
C TYR A 367 -28.03 -7.53 -13.58
N LYS A 368 -27.33 -8.51 -12.95
CA LYS A 368 -26.88 -9.75 -13.59
C LYS A 368 -27.76 -10.97 -13.37
N GLU A 369 -28.80 -10.88 -12.53
CA GLU A 369 -29.74 -11.98 -12.34
C GLU A 369 -30.45 -12.29 -13.68
N GLY A 370 -29.82 -13.19 -14.49
CA GLY A 370 -30.38 -13.66 -15.77
C GLY A 370 -29.41 -13.71 -16.96
N THR A 371 -28.15 -13.27 -16.84
CA THR A 371 -27.15 -13.35 -17.93
C THR A 371 -25.95 -14.19 -17.52
N ASN A 372 -25.53 -15.13 -18.43
CA ASN A 372 -24.39 -16.03 -18.25
C ASN A 372 -23.02 -15.38 -18.60
N ASP A 373 -22.94 -14.05 -18.70
CA ASP A 373 -21.66 -13.41 -19.03
C ASP A 373 -20.73 -13.36 -17.81
N GLU A 374 -19.49 -13.84 -17.98
CA GLU A 374 -18.41 -13.68 -17.01
C GLU A 374 -18.21 -12.21 -16.66
N SER A 375 -18.36 -11.87 -15.38
CA SER A 375 -18.16 -10.50 -14.93
C SER A 375 -16.68 -10.12 -14.97
N ARG A 376 -16.42 -8.81 -15.12
CA ARG A 376 -15.06 -8.27 -14.98
C ARG A 376 -14.47 -8.59 -13.60
N PHE A 377 -15.32 -8.70 -12.59
CA PHE A 377 -14.94 -9.11 -11.24
C PHE A 377 -14.54 -10.58 -11.17
N ASP A 378 -15.19 -11.48 -11.93
CA ASP A 378 -14.83 -12.91 -11.97
C ASP A 378 -13.41 -13.08 -12.52
N LYS A 379 -13.05 -12.33 -13.57
CA LYS A 379 -11.68 -12.27 -14.10
C LYS A 379 -10.68 -11.73 -13.09
N TRP A 380 -11.06 -10.69 -12.33
CA TRP A 380 -10.21 -10.13 -11.29
C TRP A 380 -10.02 -11.12 -10.14
N PHE A 381 -11.05 -11.82 -9.68
CA PHE A 381 -10.94 -12.88 -8.68
C PHE A 381 -10.06 -14.03 -9.16
N GLN A 382 -10.18 -14.41 -10.44
CA GLN A 382 -9.32 -15.41 -11.03
C GLN A 382 -7.85 -14.99 -11.03
N GLN A 383 -7.55 -13.74 -11.39
CA GLN A 383 -6.19 -13.20 -11.33
C GLN A 383 -5.62 -13.20 -9.90
N ILE A 384 -6.43 -12.87 -8.90
CA ILE A 384 -6.02 -12.97 -7.49
C ILE A 384 -5.69 -14.41 -7.14
N ARG A 385 -6.52 -15.39 -7.51
CA ARG A 385 -6.26 -16.82 -7.26
C ARG A 385 -4.96 -17.27 -7.90
N GLU A 386 -4.70 -16.87 -9.15
CA GLU A 386 -3.45 -17.18 -9.84
C GLU A 386 -2.22 -16.67 -9.08
N VAL A 387 -2.27 -15.44 -8.58
CA VAL A 387 -1.17 -14.83 -7.80
C VAL A 387 -1.03 -15.47 -6.41
N LEU A 388 -2.14 -15.83 -5.77
CA LEU A 388 -2.13 -16.49 -4.45
C LEU A 388 -1.59 -17.92 -4.50
N ASN A 389 -1.76 -18.62 -5.61
CA ASN A 389 -1.32 -20.00 -5.83
C ASN A 389 0.16 -20.11 -6.20
N THR A 390 0.86 -19.02 -6.51
CA THR A 390 2.31 -19.01 -6.71
C THR A 390 3.02 -19.18 -5.36
N GLN A 391 3.62 -20.37 -5.13
CA GLN A 391 4.12 -20.83 -3.82
C GLN A 391 5.42 -20.19 -3.31
N ASP A 392 6.14 -19.40 -4.11
CA ASP A 392 7.54 -19.03 -3.82
C ASP A 392 7.74 -17.55 -3.38
N ASN A 393 6.70 -16.79 -3.07
CA ASN A 393 6.87 -15.37 -2.70
C ASN A 393 6.93 -15.18 -1.19
N ASP A 394 8.00 -14.54 -0.72
CA ASP A 394 8.05 -13.95 0.63
C ASP A 394 6.80 -13.07 0.82
N SER A 395 6.13 -13.20 1.97
CA SER A 395 4.85 -12.55 2.26
C SER A 395 4.91 -11.02 2.11
N VAL A 396 6.09 -10.41 2.24
CA VAL A 396 6.31 -8.96 2.09
C VAL A 396 6.34 -8.55 0.62
N ASP A 397 7.04 -9.30 -0.23
CA ASP A 397 7.07 -9.08 -1.68
C ASP A 397 5.68 -9.23 -2.29
N PHE A 398 4.92 -10.23 -1.83
CA PHE A 398 3.52 -10.43 -2.22
C PHE A 398 2.65 -9.19 -1.95
N LEU A 399 2.77 -8.58 -0.76
CA LEU A 399 2.00 -7.38 -0.41
C LEU A 399 2.33 -6.19 -1.32
N GLN A 400 3.59 -6.01 -1.65
CA GLN A 400 4.05 -4.93 -2.52
C GLN A 400 3.60 -5.16 -3.96
N ASP A 401 3.73 -6.37 -4.46
CA ASP A 401 3.29 -6.75 -5.81
C ASP A 401 1.76 -6.67 -5.94
N PHE A 402 1.02 -7.08 -4.91
CA PHE A 402 -0.43 -6.94 -4.86
C PHE A 402 -0.86 -5.47 -4.90
N LYS A 403 -0.26 -4.61 -4.05
CA LYS A 403 -0.56 -3.16 -4.03
C LYS A 403 -0.31 -2.54 -5.41
N THR A 404 0.80 -2.87 -6.03
CA THR A 404 1.20 -2.30 -7.32
C THR A 404 0.32 -2.81 -8.48
N SER A 405 -0.02 -4.10 -8.48
CA SER A 405 -0.76 -4.71 -9.59
C SER A 405 -2.28 -4.61 -9.46
N PHE A 406 -2.82 -4.61 -8.23
CA PHE A 406 -4.25 -4.73 -8.00
C PHE A 406 -4.91 -3.48 -7.41
N LEU A 407 -4.14 -2.57 -6.77
CA LEU A 407 -4.67 -1.36 -6.15
C LEU A 407 -4.28 -0.07 -6.89
N ALA A 408 -3.36 -0.13 -7.87
CA ALA A 408 -2.96 1.02 -8.68
C ALA A 408 -4.05 1.46 -9.67
N GLU A 409 -4.01 2.72 -10.09
CA GLU A 409 -4.78 3.21 -11.24
C GLU A 409 -4.36 2.45 -12.50
N GLU A 410 -5.28 2.31 -13.46
CA GLU A 410 -5.07 1.53 -14.68
C GLU A 410 -4.91 2.43 -15.91
N ILE A 411 -4.09 1.98 -16.85
CA ILE A 411 -3.98 2.51 -18.21
C ILE A 411 -4.56 1.53 -19.22
N TYR A 412 -5.09 2.05 -20.31
CA TYR A 412 -5.65 1.28 -21.42
C TYR A 412 -4.71 1.37 -22.61
N VAL A 413 -4.13 0.24 -23.00
CA VAL A 413 -3.13 0.14 -24.08
C VAL A 413 -3.68 -0.77 -25.18
N TYR A 414 -3.47 -0.40 -26.41
CA TYR A 414 -4.05 -1.07 -27.57
C TYR A 414 -3.02 -1.93 -28.30
N THR A 415 -3.43 -3.13 -28.74
CA THR A 415 -2.67 -3.90 -29.73
C THR A 415 -2.86 -3.29 -31.11
N PRO A 416 -2.00 -3.60 -32.12
CA PRO A 416 -2.21 -3.16 -33.50
C PRO A 416 -3.52 -3.64 -34.12
N LYS A 417 -4.12 -4.70 -33.57
CA LYS A 417 -5.44 -5.23 -34.00
C LYS A 417 -6.62 -4.51 -33.34
N GLY A 418 -6.37 -3.57 -32.41
CA GLY A 418 -7.41 -2.83 -31.68
C GLY A 418 -7.85 -3.48 -30.37
N ASP A 419 -7.27 -4.63 -29.96
CA ASP A 419 -7.58 -5.23 -28.67
C ASP A 419 -7.07 -4.36 -27.52
N VAL A 420 -7.89 -4.12 -26.51
CA VAL A 420 -7.54 -3.33 -25.32
C VAL A 420 -6.93 -4.21 -24.25
N LYS A 421 -5.79 -3.78 -23.70
CA LYS A 421 -5.18 -4.38 -22.51
C LYS A 421 -5.16 -3.34 -21.38
N MET A 422 -5.63 -3.74 -20.21
CA MET A 422 -5.57 -2.92 -19.00
C MET A 422 -4.31 -3.28 -18.21
N LEU A 423 -3.53 -2.27 -17.83
CA LEU A 423 -2.29 -2.40 -17.07
C LEU A 423 -2.24 -1.36 -15.95
N PRO A 424 -1.55 -1.61 -14.83
CA PRO A 424 -1.31 -0.59 -13.82
C PRO A 424 -0.57 0.64 -14.37
N VAL A 425 -0.84 1.82 -13.84
CA VAL A 425 -0.05 3.02 -14.13
C VAL A 425 1.43 2.76 -13.82
N GLY A 426 2.31 3.18 -14.72
CA GLY A 426 3.75 2.94 -14.63
C GLY A 426 4.21 1.67 -15.33
N SER A 427 3.29 0.84 -15.85
CA SER A 427 3.65 -0.34 -16.62
C SER A 427 4.47 -0.02 -17.85
N THR A 428 5.39 -0.91 -18.18
CA THR A 428 6.35 -0.76 -19.30
C THR A 428 5.93 -1.55 -20.53
N ALA A 429 6.63 -1.36 -21.64
CA ALA A 429 6.47 -2.15 -22.83
C ALA A 429 6.69 -3.65 -22.57
N LEU A 430 7.57 -4.00 -21.62
CA LEU A 430 7.79 -5.38 -21.20
C LEU A 430 6.59 -5.95 -20.44
N ASP A 431 5.97 -5.19 -19.54
CA ASP A 431 4.71 -5.59 -18.87
C ASP A 431 3.61 -5.89 -19.89
N PHE A 432 3.49 -5.05 -20.92
CA PHE A 432 2.53 -5.25 -21.99
C PHE A 432 2.80 -6.54 -22.78
N ALA A 433 4.08 -6.85 -23.07
CA ALA A 433 4.45 -8.09 -23.75
C ALA A 433 4.02 -9.33 -22.95
N PHE A 434 4.25 -9.34 -21.62
CA PHE A 434 3.78 -10.41 -20.74
C PHE A 434 2.26 -10.44 -20.57
N SER A 435 1.58 -9.32 -20.73
CA SER A 435 0.12 -9.26 -20.69
C SER A 435 -0.53 -9.94 -21.90
N ILE A 436 0.14 -9.91 -23.06
CA ILE A 436 -0.31 -10.60 -24.28
C ILE A 436 -0.13 -12.11 -24.11
N HIS A 437 1.12 -12.56 -23.95
CA HIS A 437 1.46 -13.96 -23.75
C HIS A 437 2.85 -14.11 -23.13
N SER A 438 3.04 -15.06 -22.20
CA SER A 438 4.33 -15.27 -21.53
C SER A 438 5.47 -15.57 -22.49
N ALA A 439 5.22 -16.34 -23.56
CA ALA A 439 6.24 -16.63 -24.58
C ALA A 439 6.66 -15.41 -25.39
N ILE A 440 5.78 -14.42 -25.57
CA ILE A 440 6.10 -13.13 -26.20
C ILE A 440 6.94 -12.29 -25.25
N GLY A 441 6.53 -12.23 -23.97
CA GLY A 441 7.25 -11.51 -22.93
C GLY A 441 8.70 -11.97 -22.80
N VAL A 442 8.93 -13.28 -22.67
CA VAL A 442 10.27 -13.88 -22.53
C VAL A 442 11.20 -13.54 -23.72
N LYS A 443 10.66 -13.40 -24.90
CA LYS A 443 11.42 -13.12 -26.16
C LYS A 443 11.43 -11.64 -26.55
N CYS A 444 10.91 -10.74 -25.70
CA CYS A 444 10.78 -9.33 -26.01
C CYS A 444 12.15 -8.63 -26.08
N ILE A 445 12.42 -7.92 -27.18
CA ILE A 445 13.63 -7.11 -27.37
C ILE A 445 13.34 -5.61 -27.41
N GLY A 446 12.07 -5.21 -27.62
CA GLY A 446 11.62 -3.83 -27.72
C GLY A 446 10.17 -3.76 -28.15
N ALA A 447 9.68 -2.56 -28.34
CA ALA A 447 8.34 -2.33 -28.84
C ALA A 447 8.30 -1.13 -29.79
N LYS A 448 7.23 -1.04 -30.60
CA LYS A 448 6.85 0.21 -31.26
C LYS A 448 5.63 0.77 -30.54
N VAL A 449 5.76 1.94 -29.99
CA VAL A 449 4.67 2.68 -29.35
C VAL A 449 4.28 3.84 -30.27
N ASN A 450 3.02 3.86 -30.70
CA ASN A 450 2.52 4.84 -31.67
C ASN A 450 3.46 4.97 -32.89
N HIS A 451 3.87 3.81 -33.44
CA HIS A 451 4.80 3.65 -34.58
C HIS A 451 6.26 4.07 -34.31
N LYS A 452 6.63 4.47 -33.07
CA LYS A 452 8.01 4.80 -32.71
C LYS A 452 8.66 3.63 -31.97
N LEU A 453 9.87 3.26 -32.36
CA LEU A 453 10.65 2.25 -31.67
C LEU A 453 11.06 2.73 -30.26
N VAL A 454 10.81 1.90 -29.25
CA VAL A 454 11.13 2.20 -27.85
C VAL A 454 11.76 0.97 -27.18
N PRO A 455 12.57 1.17 -26.12
CA PRO A 455 13.13 0.08 -25.33
C PRO A 455 12.05 -0.62 -24.49
N ILE A 456 12.38 -1.82 -23.98
CA ILE A 456 11.47 -2.62 -23.11
C ILE A 456 11.09 -1.88 -21.82
N SER A 457 11.92 -0.97 -21.34
CA SER A 457 11.70 -0.15 -20.13
C SER A 457 10.81 1.08 -20.36
N HIS A 458 10.37 1.34 -21.58
CA HIS A 458 9.51 2.49 -21.87
C HIS A 458 8.18 2.41 -21.14
N THR A 459 7.87 3.43 -20.35
CA THR A 459 6.61 3.52 -19.59
C THR A 459 5.46 3.91 -20.51
N LEU A 460 4.39 3.10 -20.50
CA LEU A 460 3.22 3.27 -21.32
C LEU A 460 2.20 4.24 -20.74
N ARG A 461 1.40 4.84 -21.60
CA ARG A 461 0.32 5.76 -21.26
C ARG A 461 -1.02 5.25 -21.80
N SER A 462 -2.11 5.71 -21.19
CA SER A 462 -3.44 5.38 -21.69
C SER A 462 -3.63 5.94 -23.11
N GLY A 463 -4.10 5.11 -24.04
CA GLY A 463 -4.27 5.45 -25.45
C GLY A 463 -3.12 4.99 -26.38
N ASP A 464 -1.99 4.52 -25.81
CA ASP A 464 -0.88 4.05 -26.62
C ASP A 464 -1.23 2.77 -27.40
N GLN A 465 -0.85 2.74 -28.68
CA GLN A 465 -0.86 1.55 -29.52
C GLN A 465 0.52 0.90 -29.50
N VAL A 466 0.62 -0.36 -29.08
CA VAL A 466 1.89 -1.05 -28.83
C VAL A 466 2.03 -2.31 -29.64
N GLU A 467 3.09 -2.38 -30.46
CA GLU A 467 3.51 -3.57 -31.22
C GLU A 467 4.80 -4.12 -30.58
N ILE A 468 4.80 -5.38 -30.12
CA ILE A 468 5.96 -6.01 -29.49
C ILE A 468 6.89 -6.61 -30.54
N ILE A 469 8.19 -6.36 -30.36
CA ILE A 469 9.25 -6.92 -31.19
C ILE A 469 9.94 -8.05 -30.40
N THR A 470 10.03 -9.22 -30.99
CA THR A 470 10.59 -10.42 -30.36
C THR A 470 11.80 -10.98 -31.12
N SER A 471 12.69 -11.67 -30.39
CA SER A 471 13.79 -12.43 -30.95
C SER A 471 13.86 -13.82 -30.32
N GLY A 472 14.11 -14.85 -31.17
CA GLY A 472 14.27 -16.23 -30.69
C GLY A 472 15.53 -16.45 -29.84
N LYS A 473 16.48 -15.51 -29.85
CA LYS A 473 17.73 -15.57 -29.09
C LYS A 473 17.65 -14.81 -27.75
N GLN A 474 16.55 -14.09 -27.51
CA GLN A 474 16.37 -13.31 -26.28
C GLN A 474 15.94 -14.19 -25.14
N HIS A 475 16.52 -13.96 -23.96
CA HIS A 475 16.15 -14.56 -22.68
C HIS A 475 16.05 -13.48 -21.60
N PRO A 476 15.19 -13.66 -20.59
CA PRO A 476 15.12 -12.75 -19.44
C PRO A 476 16.43 -12.66 -18.69
N THR A 477 16.72 -11.50 -18.15
CA THR A 477 17.85 -11.25 -17.24
C THR A 477 17.31 -10.76 -15.89
N ASP A 478 18.12 -10.84 -14.82
CA ASP A 478 17.72 -10.36 -13.48
C ASP A 478 17.32 -8.87 -13.48
N ASP A 479 17.93 -8.05 -14.34
CA ASP A 479 17.60 -6.63 -14.50
C ASP A 479 16.16 -6.40 -14.97
N TRP A 480 15.53 -7.36 -15.64
CA TRP A 480 14.14 -7.26 -16.07
C TRP A 480 13.17 -7.14 -14.89
N LEU A 481 13.53 -7.71 -13.75
CA LEU A 481 12.72 -7.59 -12.51
C LEU A 481 12.62 -6.15 -12.01
N ASN A 482 13.62 -5.31 -12.31
CA ASN A 482 13.63 -3.88 -11.97
C ASN A 482 12.83 -3.04 -12.98
N ILE A 483 12.62 -3.55 -14.20
CA ILE A 483 11.91 -2.85 -15.27
C ILE A 483 10.41 -3.03 -15.16
N VAL A 484 9.95 -4.22 -14.78
CA VAL A 484 8.52 -4.56 -14.77
C VAL A 484 7.82 -4.17 -13.48
N VAL A 485 6.57 -3.77 -13.61
CA VAL A 485 5.69 -3.34 -12.52
C VAL A 485 4.68 -4.42 -12.14
N THR A 486 4.21 -5.21 -13.14
CA THR A 486 3.13 -6.17 -12.91
C THR A 486 3.62 -7.46 -12.23
N ALA A 487 2.85 -7.97 -11.26
CA ALA A 487 3.14 -9.23 -10.57
C ALA A 487 3.22 -10.41 -11.55
N LYS A 488 2.38 -10.42 -12.59
CA LYS A 488 2.40 -11.45 -13.65
C LYS A 488 3.74 -11.47 -14.40
N ALA A 489 4.25 -10.31 -14.81
CA ALA A 489 5.54 -10.23 -15.49
C ALA A 489 6.68 -10.68 -14.57
N LYS A 490 6.71 -10.18 -13.32
CA LYS A 490 7.72 -10.58 -12.31
C LYS A 490 7.74 -12.08 -12.07
N SER A 491 6.56 -12.69 -11.85
CA SER A 491 6.44 -14.14 -11.66
C SER A 491 6.98 -14.90 -12.86
N LYS A 492 6.57 -14.53 -14.08
CA LYS A 492 6.99 -15.22 -15.31
C LYS A 492 8.47 -15.02 -15.63
N ILE A 493 9.07 -13.89 -15.28
CA ILE A 493 10.51 -13.67 -15.37
C ILE A 493 11.24 -14.57 -14.37
N LYS A 494 10.81 -14.61 -13.09
CA LYS A 494 11.39 -15.49 -12.07
C LYS A 494 11.30 -16.97 -12.48
N ASP A 495 10.16 -17.42 -13.00
CA ASP A 495 9.98 -18.77 -13.53
C ASP A 495 10.99 -19.07 -14.65
N ALA A 496 11.12 -18.17 -15.63
CA ALA A 496 12.02 -18.35 -16.77
C ALA A 496 13.50 -18.35 -16.34
N LEU A 497 13.90 -17.47 -15.41
CA LEU A 497 15.27 -17.46 -14.84
C LEU A 497 15.56 -18.76 -14.06
N LYS A 498 14.60 -19.28 -13.31
CA LYS A 498 14.74 -20.54 -12.58
C LYS A 498 14.88 -21.73 -13.54
N ASP A 499 14.12 -21.75 -14.63
CA ASP A 499 14.20 -22.80 -15.65
C ASP A 499 15.53 -22.74 -16.41
N GLU A 500 16.01 -21.55 -16.73
CA GLU A 500 17.32 -21.37 -17.35
C GLU A 500 18.46 -21.79 -16.40
N LYS A 501 18.38 -21.38 -15.13
CA LYS A 501 19.32 -21.81 -14.10
C LYS A 501 19.34 -23.34 -13.96
N ARG A 502 18.17 -24.00 -14.02
CA ARG A 502 18.08 -25.48 -13.99
C ARG A 502 18.78 -26.12 -15.20
N LYS A 503 18.56 -25.63 -16.42
CA LYS A 503 19.20 -26.13 -17.63
C LYS A 503 20.73 -26.04 -17.55
N ILE A 504 21.23 -24.89 -17.10
CA ILE A 504 22.68 -24.69 -16.90
C ILE A 504 23.19 -25.59 -15.75
N ALA A 505 22.45 -25.74 -14.67
CA ALA A 505 22.81 -26.61 -13.56
C ALA A 505 22.87 -28.11 -13.94
N ASP A 506 22.06 -28.56 -14.91
CA ASP A 506 22.13 -29.95 -15.40
C ASP A 506 23.49 -30.25 -16.04
N GLU A 507 24.10 -29.31 -16.77
CA GLU A 507 25.47 -29.43 -17.26
C GLU A 507 26.48 -29.49 -16.11
N GLY A 508 26.32 -28.62 -15.12
CA GLY A 508 27.16 -28.60 -13.90
C GLY A 508 27.05 -29.87 -13.09
N LYS A 509 25.85 -30.43 -12.97
CA LYS A 509 25.60 -31.73 -12.34
C LYS A 509 26.45 -32.83 -12.98
N TYR A 510 26.44 -32.88 -14.32
CA TYR A 510 27.25 -33.84 -15.06
C TYR A 510 28.75 -33.62 -14.84
N MET A 511 29.19 -32.36 -14.78
CA MET A 511 30.59 -32.01 -14.50
C MET A 511 31.02 -32.44 -13.08
N VAL A 512 30.17 -32.20 -12.06
CA VAL A 512 30.41 -32.62 -10.67
C VAL A 512 30.44 -34.14 -10.56
N GLN A 513 29.50 -34.85 -11.17
CA GLN A 513 29.46 -36.32 -11.17
C GLN A 513 30.76 -36.90 -11.75
N ARG A 514 31.12 -36.49 -12.95
CA ARG A 514 32.36 -36.97 -13.63
C ARG A 514 33.61 -36.64 -12.81
N LYS A 515 33.64 -35.50 -12.13
CA LYS A 515 34.78 -35.12 -11.32
C LYS A 515 34.88 -35.94 -10.05
N LEU A 516 33.79 -36.21 -9.34
CA LEU A 516 33.74 -37.05 -8.16
C LEU A 516 34.18 -38.48 -8.53
N GLU A 517 33.67 -39.05 -9.62
CA GLU A 517 34.07 -40.35 -10.14
C GLU A 517 35.57 -40.41 -10.45
N SER A 518 36.13 -39.38 -11.09
CA SER A 518 37.56 -39.30 -11.38
C SER A 518 38.46 -39.11 -10.14
N PHE A 519 37.83 -38.69 -9.01
CA PHE A 519 38.50 -38.49 -7.75
C PHE A 519 38.32 -39.71 -6.79
N GLY A 520 37.59 -40.72 -7.23
CA GLY A 520 37.32 -41.94 -6.45
C GLY A 520 36.24 -41.81 -5.37
N ALA A 521 35.43 -40.74 -5.45
CA ALA A 521 34.32 -40.50 -4.52
C ALA A 521 32.98 -40.82 -5.20
N ALA A 522 32.05 -41.42 -4.46
CA ALA A 522 30.71 -41.72 -5.02
C ALA A 522 29.89 -40.46 -5.24
N TYR A 523 29.14 -40.41 -6.36
CA TYR A 523 28.11 -39.39 -6.58
C TYR A 523 26.86 -39.74 -5.74
N ASN A 524 26.79 -39.19 -4.53
CA ASN A 524 25.67 -39.35 -3.62
C ASN A 524 25.30 -38.06 -2.94
N GLN A 525 24.12 -38.03 -2.31
CA GLN A 525 23.60 -36.78 -1.68
C GLN A 525 24.53 -36.28 -0.57
N HIS A 526 25.15 -37.18 0.19
CA HIS A 526 26.05 -36.82 1.28
C HIS A 526 27.27 -36.01 0.79
N ASN A 527 27.93 -36.49 -0.28
CA ASN A 527 29.08 -35.78 -0.88
C ASN A 527 28.68 -34.44 -1.52
N ILE A 528 27.47 -34.36 -2.09
CA ILE A 528 26.93 -33.11 -2.61
C ILE A 528 26.65 -32.13 -1.48
N ASP A 529 26.10 -32.56 -0.36
CA ASP A 529 25.84 -31.72 0.81
C ASP A 529 27.14 -31.19 1.44
N ILE A 530 28.19 -32.02 1.48
CA ILE A 530 29.52 -31.59 1.91
C ILE A 530 30.06 -30.46 1.01
N LEU A 531 30.00 -30.62 -0.31
CA LEU A 531 30.41 -29.60 -1.26
C LEU A 531 29.57 -28.32 -1.14
N THR A 532 28.26 -28.47 -1.03
CA THR A 532 27.33 -27.35 -0.87
C THR A 532 27.64 -26.55 0.40
N THR A 533 27.93 -27.25 1.50
CA THR A 533 28.30 -26.65 2.79
C THR A 533 29.67 -25.97 2.71
N PHE A 534 30.65 -26.63 2.09
CA PHE A 534 32.01 -26.10 1.95
C PHE A 534 32.05 -24.79 1.17
N TYR A 535 31.31 -24.71 0.05
CA TYR A 535 31.19 -23.51 -0.78
C TYR A 535 30.13 -22.52 -0.25
N LYS A 536 29.54 -22.76 0.93
CA LYS A 536 28.52 -21.92 1.59
C LYS A 536 27.33 -21.58 0.69
N LEU A 537 26.85 -22.56 -0.06
CA LEU A 537 25.73 -22.43 -0.98
C LEU A 537 24.42 -22.86 -0.32
N VAL A 538 23.29 -22.35 -0.83
CA VAL A 538 21.97 -22.60 -0.24
C VAL A 538 21.39 -23.95 -0.68
N SER A 539 21.76 -24.43 -1.88
CA SER A 539 21.20 -25.66 -2.44
C SER A 539 22.18 -26.38 -3.38
N SER A 540 21.95 -27.67 -3.60
CA SER A 540 22.68 -28.44 -4.61
C SER A 540 22.54 -27.89 -6.03
N LEU A 541 21.39 -27.29 -6.36
CA LEU A 541 21.17 -26.60 -7.63
C LEU A 541 22.12 -25.43 -7.80
N ASP A 542 22.37 -24.66 -6.71
CA ASP A 542 23.33 -23.56 -6.73
C ASP A 542 24.76 -24.09 -6.96
N LEU A 543 25.12 -25.20 -6.33
CA LEU A 543 26.42 -25.83 -6.55
C LEU A 543 26.61 -26.20 -8.04
N PHE A 544 25.65 -26.89 -8.63
CA PHE A 544 25.72 -27.31 -10.04
C PHE A 544 25.78 -26.10 -10.99
N TYR A 545 24.95 -25.06 -10.71
CA TYR A 545 24.97 -23.83 -11.49
C TYR A 545 26.34 -23.14 -11.41
N GLN A 546 26.89 -22.94 -10.21
CA GLN A 546 28.18 -22.26 -10.02
C GLN A 546 29.34 -23.01 -10.66
N VAL A 547 29.27 -24.34 -10.69
CA VAL A 547 30.24 -25.19 -11.40
C VAL A 547 30.11 -25.04 -12.92
N ALA A 548 28.88 -25.02 -13.45
CA ALA A 548 28.65 -24.88 -14.88
C ALA A 548 29.14 -23.54 -15.43
N VAL A 549 28.88 -22.43 -14.68
CA VAL A 549 29.35 -21.09 -15.04
C VAL A 549 30.83 -20.85 -14.67
N ARG A 550 31.54 -21.88 -14.19
CA ARG A 550 32.96 -21.87 -13.81
C ARG A 550 33.34 -20.88 -12.68
N ASN A 551 32.39 -20.51 -11.84
CA ASN A 551 32.66 -19.72 -10.64
C ASN A 551 33.27 -20.58 -9.53
N ILE A 552 33.02 -21.89 -9.55
CA ILE A 552 33.68 -22.89 -8.69
C ILE A 552 34.58 -23.76 -9.57
N ASP A 553 35.91 -23.75 -9.28
CA ASP A 553 36.86 -24.63 -9.96
C ASP A 553 36.95 -25.96 -9.19
N LEU A 554 36.44 -27.01 -9.79
CA LEU A 554 36.50 -28.37 -9.22
C LEU A 554 37.95 -28.91 -9.05
N LYS A 555 39.00 -28.16 -9.44
CA LYS A 555 40.39 -28.49 -9.11
C LYS A 555 40.67 -28.41 -7.61
N GLU A 556 39.93 -27.60 -6.87
CA GLU A 556 40.02 -27.50 -5.39
C GLU A 556 39.64 -28.79 -4.68
N LEU A 557 38.92 -29.71 -5.35
CA LEU A 557 38.67 -31.06 -4.82
C LEU A 557 39.95 -31.84 -4.50
N LYS A 558 41.10 -31.44 -5.03
CA LYS A 558 42.40 -32.05 -4.68
C LYS A 558 42.81 -31.85 -3.23
N GLU A 559 42.20 -30.88 -2.55
CA GLU A 559 42.45 -30.59 -1.12
C GLU A 559 41.60 -31.47 -0.20
N PHE A 560 40.59 -32.17 -0.76
CA PHE A 560 39.75 -33.08 -0.04
C PHE A 560 40.39 -34.46 0.10
N GLN A 561 40.08 -35.17 1.19
CA GLN A 561 40.46 -36.58 1.36
C GLN A 561 39.26 -37.46 1.05
N VAL A 562 39.51 -38.61 0.41
CA VAL A 562 38.49 -39.64 0.16
C VAL A 562 38.70 -40.79 1.14
N LEU A 563 37.71 -41.01 1.99
CA LEU A 563 37.69 -42.15 2.91
C LEU A 563 36.57 -43.14 2.49
N GLY A 564 37.00 -44.19 1.76
CA GLY A 564 36.02 -45.04 1.07
C GLY A 564 35.28 -44.29 -0.02
N ASP A 565 33.95 -44.22 0.04
CA ASP A 565 33.10 -43.51 -0.91
C ASP A 565 32.77 -42.07 -0.50
N ARG A 566 33.33 -41.56 0.62
CA ARG A 566 32.98 -40.26 1.23
C ARG A 566 34.09 -39.25 1.06
N LEU A 567 33.68 -38.01 0.80
CA LEU A 567 34.54 -36.82 0.81
C LEU A 567 34.68 -36.27 2.23
N GLU A 568 35.90 -36.00 2.67
CA GLU A 568 36.16 -35.20 3.86
C GLU A 568 36.77 -33.83 3.45
N PRO A 569 36.16 -32.74 3.91
CA PRO A 569 36.73 -31.39 3.61
C PRO A 569 38.09 -31.18 4.28
N PRO A 570 38.98 -30.36 3.69
CA PRO A 570 40.25 -30.04 4.30
C PRO A 570 40.02 -29.42 5.70
N ARG A 571 40.76 -29.91 6.71
CA ARG A 571 40.69 -29.32 8.06
C ARG A 571 41.11 -27.87 8.01
N PRO A 572 40.34 -26.93 8.55
CA PRO A 572 40.74 -25.53 8.57
C PRO A 572 42.07 -25.43 9.34
N PRO A 573 43.07 -24.69 8.79
CA PRO A 573 44.35 -24.49 9.50
C PRO A 573 44.05 -23.88 10.87
N LYS A 574 44.69 -24.40 11.93
CA LYS A 574 44.62 -23.76 13.24
C LYS A 574 45.12 -22.32 13.09
N PRO A 575 44.41 -21.31 13.63
CA PRO A 575 44.81 -19.94 13.49
C PRO A 575 46.18 -19.75 14.14
N VAL A 576 47.21 -19.56 13.32
CA VAL A 576 48.50 -19.00 13.75
C VAL A 576 48.27 -17.53 13.97
N ILE A 577 48.32 -17.10 15.22
CA ILE A 577 48.26 -15.68 15.59
C ILE A 577 49.62 -15.07 15.24
N ASP A 578 49.77 -14.55 14.03
CA ASP A 578 50.83 -13.60 13.70
C ASP A 578 50.28 -12.19 13.94
N VAL A 579 50.76 -11.64 15.03
CA VAL A 579 50.54 -10.25 15.40
C VAL A 579 51.53 -9.41 14.59
N LYS A 580 51.10 -8.89 13.42
CA LYS A 580 51.62 -7.62 12.86
C LYS A 580 50.80 -7.24 11.61
N ASP A 581 50.29 -5.97 11.64
CA ASP A 581 49.74 -5.21 10.54
C ASP A 581 48.34 -5.67 9.98
N ALA A 582 47.30 -5.44 10.78
CA ALA A 582 45.95 -5.26 10.27
C ALA A 582 45.47 -3.87 10.70
N GLY A 583 45.31 -3.01 9.72
CA GLY A 583 44.49 -1.79 9.89
C GLY A 583 43.08 -2.19 10.32
N PRO A 584 42.34 -1.36 11.05
CA PRO A 584 41.13 -1.76 11.75
C PRO A 584 40.01 -2.15 10.77
N SER A 585 39.76 -3.46 10.71
CA SER A 585 38.51 -4.05 10.24
C SER A 585 37.33 -3.45 11.04
N PRO A 586 36.12 -3.27 10.45
CA PRO A 586 34.96 -2.78 11.18
C PRO A 586 34.40 -3.86 12.11
N ALA A 587 35.20 -4.21 13.13
CA ALA A 587 34.81 -5.15 14.16
C ALA A 587 34.31 -4.38 15.37
N GLN A 588 33.12 -4.71 15.79
CA GLN A 588 32.65 -4.69 17.18
C GLN A 588 33.12 -3.48 18.00
N ARG A 589 32.46 -2.32 17.84
CA ARG A 589 32.56 -1.23 18.79
C ARG A 589 31.74 -1.55 20.02
N LYS A 590 32.39 -1.96 21.10
CA LYS A 590 31.77 -2.33 22.38
C LYS A 590 31.50 -1.15 23.31
N ASP A 591 31.70 0.11 22.92
CA ASP A 591 31.89 1.20 23.90
C ASP A 591 30.97 2.41 23.77
N ALA A 592 29.86 2.36 23.02
CA ALA A 592 28.78 3.33 23.15
C ALA A 592 27.62 2.63 23.86
N GLU A 593 27.41 2.95 25.14
CA GLU A 593 26.30 2.39 25.90
C GLU A 593 24.97 2.92 25.38
N LEU A 594 24.14 2.03 24.87
CA LEU A 594 22.72 2.27 24.56
C LEU A 594 21.84 1.64 25.64
N ILE A 595 20.82 2.35 26.10
CA ILE A 595 19.81 1.80 26.98
C ILE A 595 18.69 1.23 26.13
N ILE A 596 18.50 -0.08 26.16
CA ILE A 596 17.47 -0.81 25.40
C ILE A 596 16.48 -1.39 26.42
N PHE A 597 15.19 -1.09 26.28
CA PHE A 597 14.15 -1.53 27.22
C PHE A 597 14.35 -1.14 28.70
N GLY A 598 15.23 -0.16 28.98
CA GLY A 598 15.53 0.24 30.36
C GLY A 598 16.74 -0.47 30.98
N GLU A 599 17.38 -1.39 30.27
CA GLU A 599 18.61 -2.08 30.69
C GLU A 599 19.82 -1.62 29.86
N SER A 600 21.01 -1.63 30.47
CA SER A 600 22.25 -1.30 29.78
C SER A 600 22.64 -2.37 28.74
N SER A 601 23.19 -1.94 27.61
CA SER A 601 23.42 -2.77 26.42
C SER A 601 24.62 -3.73 26.46
N ASP A 602 25.21 -4.01 27.61
CA ASP A 602 26.45 -4.80 27.73
C ASP A 602 26.42 -6.18 27.06
N LYS A 603 25.26 -6.63 26.58
CA LYS A 603 25.06 -7.95 25.96
C LYS A 603 24.44 -7.93 24.55
N ILE A 604 24.11 -6.76 23.99
CA ILE A 604 23.40 -6.70 22.69
C ILE A 604 24.32 -6.05 21.63
N VAL A 605 24.62 -6.82 20.58
CA VAL A 605 25.36 -6.32 19.41
C VAL A 605 24.40 -5.47 18.56
N TYR A 606 24.74 -4.22 18.32
CA TYR A 606 23.98 -3.31 17.46
C TYR A 606 24.86 -2.66 16.38
N ASN A 607 24.18 -2.19 15.32
CA ASN A 607 24.81 -1.43 14.22
C ASN A 607 24.14 -0.06 14.10
N LEU A 608 24.90 0.96 13.69
CA LEU A 608 24.35 2.26 13.35
C LEU A 608 23.85 2.26 11.90
N ALA A 609 22.66 2.82 11.66
CA ALA A 609 22.06 2.86 10.33
C ALA A 609 22.86 3.78 9.39
N ASN A 610 23.25 3.28 8.22
CA ASN A 610 23.97 4.07 7.21
C ASN A 610 23.10 5.19 6.59
N CYS A 611 21.78 5.02 6.58
CA CYS A 611 20.84 5.97 5.97
C CYS A 611 20.64 7.27 6.77
N CYS A 612 20.99 7.29 8.08
CA CYS A 612 20.77 8.45 8.95
C CYS A 612 21.91 8.71 9.93
N LYS A 613 22.90 7.85 10.01
CA LYS A 613 24.14 7.99 10.81
C LYS A 613 23.87 8.62 12.18
N PRO A 614 23.12 7.94 13.07
CA PRO A 614 22.76 8.48 14.37
C PRO A 614 24.02 8.72 15.23
N ILE A 615 24.01 9.84 15.97
CA ILE A 615 25.05 10.22 16.92
C ILE A 615 24.47 10.35 18.32
N PRO A 616 25.26 10.27 19.41
CA PRO A 616 24.80 10.49 20.75
C PRO A 616 24.06 11.82 20.89
N GLY A 617 22.90 11.80 21.60
CA GLY A 617 22.02 12.96 21.73
C GLY A 617 20.91 13.05 20.68
N ASP A 618 21.00 12.31 19.55
CA ASP A 618 19.86 12.17 18.63
C ASP A 618 18.74 11.35 19.29
N ASP A 619 17.49 11.69 18.97
CA ASP A 619 16.35 10.83 19.29
C ASP A 619 16.40 9.60 18.40
N VAL A 620 16.56 8.41 18.99
CA VAL A 620 16.80 7.17 18.25
C VAL A 620 15.80 6.07 18.61
N PHE A 621 15.65 5.15 17.66
CA PHE A 621 14.98 3.87 17.89
C PHE A 621 15.82 2.73 17.31
N GLY A 622 15.74 1.57 17.92
CA GLY A 622 16.35 0.35 17.43
C GLY A 622 15.42 -0.37 16.47
N PHE A 623 15.96 -0.91 15.39
CA PHE A 623 15.22 -1.73 14.43
C PHE A 623 15.87 -3.11 14.32
N VAL A 624 15.11 -4.17 14.62
CA VAL A 624 15.60 -5.56 14.54
C VAL A 624 15.60 -6.03 13.09
N THR A 625 16.79 -6.25 12.54
CA THR A 625 16.97 -6.74 11.17
C THR A 625 17.19 -8.25 11.14
N THR A 626 16.65 -8.94 10.12
CA THR A 626 16.94 -10.36 9.88
C THR A 626 18.39 -10.50 9.38
N GLY A 627 19.26 -11.10 10.20
CA GLY A 627 20.65 -11.42 9.85
C GLY A 627 21.72 -10.41 10.29
N LYS A 628 21.40 -9.14 10.60
CA LYS A 628 22.37 -8.13 11.06
C LYS A 628 22.15 -7.65 12.50
N GLY A 629 21.21 -8.24 13.23
CA GLY A 629 20.91 -7.84 14.62
C GLY A 629 20.14 -6.51 14.70
N LEU A 630 20.36 -5.77 15.78
CA LEU A 630 19.69 -4.49 16.06
C LEU A 630 20.37 -3.36 15.28
N THR A 631 19.62 -2.58 14.52
CA THR A 631 20.13 -1.39 13.80
C THR A 631 19.48 -0.14 14.38
N ILE A 632 20.30 0.85 14.77
CA ILE A 632 19.85 2.09 15.39
C ILE A 632 19.60 3.15 14.34
N HIS A 633 18.39 3.72 14.32
CA HIS A 633 17.97 4.80 13.43
C HIS A 633 17.58 6.04 14.24
N ARG A 634 17.70 7.22 13.63
CA ARG A 634 17.10 8.45 14.16
C ARG A 634 15.59 8.44 13.94
N THR A 635 14.84 9.05 14.86
CA THR A 635 13.36 9.15 14.75
C THR A 635 12.91 9.98 13.55
N ASN A 636 13.72 10.97 13.12
CA ASN A 636 13.49 11.82 11.95
C ASN A 636 14.16 11.30 10.65
N CYS A 637 14.65 10.06 10.64
CA CYS A 637 15.21 9.43 9.45
C CYS A 637 14.17 9.34 8.31
N PRO A 638 14.54 9.64 7.04
CA PRO A 638 13.63 9.46 5.91
C PRO A 638 13.02 8.06 5.81
N ASN A 639 13.76 7.04 6.27
CA ASN A 639 13.28 5.65 6.33
C ASN A 639 12.49 5.33 7.60
N ALA A 640 12.54 6.19 8.65
CA ALA A 640 11.86 5.94 9.92
C ALA A 640 10.35 5.78 9.73
N ALA A 641 9.74 6.66 8.96
CA ALA A 641 8.31 6.58 8.65
C ALA A 641 7.93 5.24 7.99
N LYS A 642 8.74 4.74 7.05
CA LYS A 642 8.57 3.42 6.43
C LYS A 642 8.80 2.28 7.42
N LEU A 643 9.84 2.38 8.25
CA LEU A 643 10.19 1.35 9.22
C LEU A 643 9.13 1.27 10.34
N LEU A 644 8.69 2.41 10.86
CA LEU A 644 7.65 2.49 11.87
C LEU A 644 6.28 2.06 11.33
N ALA A 645 5.93 2.47 10.12
CA ALA A 645 4.65 2.14 9.51
C ALA A 645 4.56 0.67 9.08
N ASN A 646 5.65 0.13 8.50
CA ASN A 646 5.65 -1.22 7.95
C ASN A 646 6.15 -2.29 8.93
N TYR A 647 6.97 -1.89 9.92
CA TYR A 647 7.69 -2.83 10.80
C TYR A 647 7.72 -2.36 12.25
N GLY A 648 6.69 -1.68 12.73
CA GLY A 648 6.61 -1.11 14.08
C GLY A 648 6.89 -2.11 15.22
N HIS A 649 6.62 -3.40 15.01
CA HIS A 649 6.91 -4.48 15.94
C HIS A 649 8.40 -4.86 16.04
N ARG A 650 9.22 -4.47 15.04
CA ARG A 650 10.70 -4.61 15.08
C ARG A 650 11.37 -3.38 15.67
N VAL A 651 10.58 -2.39 16.07
CA VAL A 651 11.06 -1.16 16.65
C VAL A 651 11.18 -1.30 18.15
N VAL A 652 12.39 -1.06 18.62
CA VAL A 652 12.76 -1.13 20.03
C VAL A 652 13.04 0.27 20.52
N LYS A 653 12.46 0.68 21.65
CA LYS A 653 12.80 1.96 22.27
C LYS A 653 14.25 1.91 22.76
N THR A 654 15.07 2.83 22.24
CA THR A 654 16.46 2.97 22.60
C THR A 654 16.78 4.41 22.97
N LYS A 655 17.73 4.63 23.88
CA LYS A 655 18.26 5.94 24.23
C LYS A 655 19.77 5.83 24.35
N TRP A 656 20.47 6.93 24.06
CA TRP A 656 21.90 7.03 24.30
C TRP A 656 22.18 7.14 25.80
N ALA A 657 23.18 6.38 26.29
CA ALA A 657 23.80 6.65 27.58
C ALA A 657 24.86 7.76 27.40
N LYS A 658 25.07 8.57 28.41
CA LYS A 658 26.05 9.66 28.34
C LYS A 658 27.47 9.09 28.43
N ASN A 659 28.18 8.96 27.29
CA ASN A 659 29.60 8.68 27.26
C ASN A 659 30.31 9.56 26.22
N LYS A 660 31.36 10.31 26.60
CA LYS A 660 31.99 11.36 25.77
C LYS A 660 33.27 10.93 25.05
N GLU A 661 33.64 9.64 25.06
CA GLU A 661 34.95 9.21 24.58
C GLU A 661 35.00 8.77 23.10
N ILE A 662 33.86 8.71 22.38
CA ILE A 662 33.80 8.19 21.03
C ILE A 662 33.32 9.26 20.06
N SER A 663 33.99 9.41 18.91
CA SER A 663 33.55 10.32 17.83
C SER A 663 32.80 9.59 16.73
N PHE A 664 31.77 10.24 16.21
CA PHE A 664 30.83 9.72 15.21
C PHE A 664 30.88 10.52 13.91
N LEU A 665 30.89 9.82 12.77
CA LEU A 665 30.93 10.45 11.47
C LEU A 665 29.53 10.95 11.06
N THR A 666 29.39 12.25 10.78
CA THR A 666 28.17 12.89 10.28
C THR A 666 28.47 13.79 9.09
N GLY A 667 27.44 14.18 8.32
CA GLY A 667 27.56 15.06 7.17
C GLY A 667 26.79 16.37 7.34
N ILE A 668 27.38 17.48 6.91
CA ILE A 668 26.72 18.77 6.80
C ILE A 668 26.82 19.28 5.36
N ARG A 669 25.72 19.87 4.88
CA ARG A 669 25.64 20.55 3.59
C ARG A 669 25.57 22.05 3.87
N ILE A 670 26.41 22.80 3.18
CA ILE A 670 26.54 24.26 3.31
C ILE A 670 26.23 24.87 1.95
N VAL A 671 25.36 25.84 1.91
CA VAL A 671 25.10 26.66 0.72
C VAL A 671 25.39 28.10 1.04
N GLY A 672 26.07 28.80 0.15
CA GLY A 672 26.41 30.22 0.35
C GLY A 672 26.91 30.88 -0.91
N MET A 673 27.28 32.17 -0.80
CA MET A 673 27.86 32.94 -1.90
C MET A 673 29.30 32.53 -2.15
N ASP A 674 29.66 32.30 -3.42
CA ASP A 674 31.01 31.96 -3.84
C ASP A 674 31.90 33.20 -3.76
N ASP A 675 32.56 33.36 -2.60
CA ASP A 675 33.45 34.46 -2.32
C ASP A 675 34.84 33.96 -2.00
N VAL A 676 35.88 34.74 -2.34
CA VAL A 676 37.29 34.38 -2.12
C VAL A 676 37.55 34.21 -0.63
N GLY A 677 38.05 33.00 -0.25
CA GLY A 677 38.40 32.66 1.11
C GLY A 677 37.26 32.09 1.98
N VAL A 678 36.06 31.87 1.44
CA VAL A 678 34.95 31.28 2.19
C VAL A 678 35.31 29.86 2.67
N VAL A 679 35.93 29.04 1.86
CA VAL A 679 36.41 27.69 2.21
C VAL A 679 37.39 27.72 3.35
N ASN A 680 38.33 28.69 3.34
CA ASN A 680 39.31 28.86 4.42
C ASN A 680 38.63 29.23 5.74
N LYS A 681 37.64 30.12 5.71
CA LYS A 681 36.84 30.48 6.91
C LYS A 681 36.10 29.26 7.47
N ILE A 682 35.50 28.44 6.61
CA ILE A 682 34.79 27.21 7.01
C ILE A 682 35.74 26.21 7.64
N THR A 683 36.85 25.89 6.98
CA THR A 683 37.83 24.93 7.49
C THR A 683 38.54 25.39 8.75
N ASN A 684 38.81 26.70 8.88
CA ASN A 684 39.40 27.27 10.08
C ASN A 684 38.43 27.20 11.28
N LEU A 685 37.16 27.47 11.06
CA LEU A 685 36.13 27.33 12.09
C LEU A 685 36.02 25.87 12.55
N ILE A 686 35.97 24.91 11.63
CA ILE A 686 35.80 23.47 11.94
C ILE A 686 37.04 22.92 12.64
N SER A 687 38.21 23.04 12.01
CA SER A 687 39.43 22.38 12.49
C SER A 687 40.28 23.28 13.39
N GLY A 688 40.25 24.60 13.20
CA GLY A 688 41.03 25.55 13.98
C GLY A 688 40.37 25.91 15.30
N GLU A 689 39.11 26.36 15.28
CA GLU A 689 38.42 26.84 16.47
C GLU A 689 37.73 25.70 17.25
N LEU A 690 36.93 24.87 16.57
CA LEU A 690 36.18 23.81 17.19
C LEU A 690 36.98 22.50 17.34
N LYS A 691 38.17 22.42 16.73
CA LYS A 691 39.03 21.25 16.77
C LYS A 691 38.38 19.93 16.31
N LEU A 692 37.39 20.05 15.43
CA LEU A 692 36.71 18.92 14.83
C LEU A 692 37.52 18.35 13.67
N ASN A 693 37.57 17.03 13.55
CA ASN A 693 38.29 16.37 12.49
C ASN A 693 37.40 16.26 11.22
N ILE A 694 37.88 16.75 10.10
CA ILE A 694 37.22 16.67 8.79
C ILE A 694 37.62 15.36 8.12
N ASN A 695 36.68 14.52 7.77
CA ASN A 695 36.92 13.28 7.03
C ASN A 695 36.98 13.51 5.52
N ALA A 696 36.01 14.32 4.99
CA ALA A 696 35.96 14.67 3.57
C ALA A 696 35.30 16.02 3.39
N ILE A 697 35.72 16.75 2.37
CA ILE A 697 35.09 18.02 1.96
C ILE A 697 35.01 18.03 0.44
N THR A 698 33.81 18.35 -0.08
CA THR A 698 33.54 18.54 -1.50
C THR A 698 32.80 19.85 -1.65
N ILE A 699 33.32 20.77 -2.46
CA ILE A 699 32.69 22.07 -2.70
C ILE A 699 32.59 22.26 -4.20
N GLU A 700 31.37 22.57 -4.68
CA GLU A 700 31.07 22.91 -6.07
C GLU A 700 30.49 24.31 -6.14
N ALA A 701 31.03 25.13 -7.06
CA ALA A 701 30.53 26.48 -7.29
C ALA A 701 29.80 26.56 -8.64
N LYS A 702 28.61 27.13 -8.64
CA LYS A 702 27.79 27.42 -9.84
C LYS A 702 27.08 28.75 -9.70
N GLU A 703 27.16 29.60 -10.73
CA GLU A 703 26.39 30.84 -10.85
C GLU A 703 26.49 31.80 -9.66
N GLY A 704 27.69 31.88 -9.03
CA GLY A 704 27.94 32.78 -7.91
C GLY A 704 27.51 32.23 -6.53
N LEU A 705 26.99 30.99 -6.48
CA LEU A 705 26.70 30.25 -5.26
C LEU A 705 27.63 29.05 -5.17
N PHE A 706 28.00 28.64 -3.96
CA PHE A 706 28.67 27.38 -3.73
C PHE A 706 27.78 26.44 -2.92
N GLU A 707 27.92 25.17 -3.19
CA GLU A 707 27.38 24.06 -2.38
C GLU A 707 28.53 23.21 -1.87
N GLY A 708 28.66 23.08 -0.55
CA GLY A 708 29.69 22.29 0.11
C GLY A 708 29.10 21.13 0.90
N ASN A 709 29.61 19.92 0.66
CA ASN A 709 29.30 18.74 1.45
C ASN A 709 30.51 18.38 2.28
N ILE A 710 30.39 18.45 3.61
CA ILE A 710 31.50 18.20 4.54
C ILE A 710 31.15 17.03 5.45
N ARG A 711 32.03 16.05 5.53
CA ARG A 711 31.95 14.93 6.50
C ARG A 711 32.92 15.19 7.64
N ILE A 712 32.40 15.17 8.86
CA ILE A 712 33.11 15.51 10.09
C ILE A 712 32.88 14.47 11.18
N TYR A 713 33.81 14.36 12.10
CA TYR A 713 33.66 13.59 13.32
C TYR A 713 33.20 14.50 14.46
N VAL A 714 32.13 14.13 15.15
CA VAL A 714 31.57 14.82 16.32
C VAL A 714 31.33 13.81 17.44
N HIS A 715 31.32 14.25 18.70
CA HIS A 715 31.07 13.38 19.84
C HIS A 715 29.60 13.24 20.13
N ASP A 716 28.81 14.31 19.97
CA ASP A 716 27.39 14.32 20.23
C ASP A 716 26.63 15.36 19.38
N LYS A 717 25.32 15.44 19.60
CA LYS A 717 24.42 16.37 18.90
C LYS A 717 24.67 17.83 19.32
N GLU A 718 25.05 18.08 20.56
CA GLU A 718 25.29 19.44 21.06
C GLU A 718 26.49 20.08 20.32
N GLU A 719 27.57 19.33 20.11
CA GLU A 719 28.73 19.75 19.35
C GLU A 719 28.41 20.01 17.86
N LEU A 720 27.56 19.18 17.27
CA LEU A 720 27.07 19.39 15.90
C LEU A 720 26.20 20.66 15.78
N GLU A 721 25.30 20.90 16.75
CA GLU A 721 24.43 22.08 16.76
C GLU A 721 25.24 23.38 16.98
N GLU A 722 26.29 23.32 17.82
CA GLU A 722 27.22 24.45 17.98
C GLU A 722 27.93 24.77 16.66
N LEU A 723 28.44 23.75 15.97
CA LEU A 723 29.08 23.93 14.68
C LEU A 723 28.13 24.54 13.64
N VAL A 724 26.91 24.00 13.50
CA VAL A 724 25.89 24.51 12.57
C VAL A 724 25.55 25.97 12.89
N THR A 725 25.42 26.30 14.17
CA THR A 725 25.10 27.67 14.63
C THR A 725 26.24 28.66 14.30
N ARG A 726 27.49 28.24 14.47
CA ARG A 726 28.65 29.09 14.16
C ARG A 726 28.84 29.24 12.67
N LEU A 727 28.66 28.19 11.87
CA LEU A 727 28.74 28.25 10.41
C LEU A 727 27.69 29.18 9.83
N LYS A 728 26.45 29.16 10.33
CA LYS A 728 25.36 30.08 9.90
C LYS A 728 25.68 31.55 10.20
N LYS A 729 26.59 31.86 11.13
CA LYS A 729 27.02 33.24 11.45
C LYS A 729 28.13 33.75 10.55
N LEU A 730 28.75 32.91 9.74
CA LEU A 730 29.78 33.35 8.80
C LEU A 730 29.16 34.15 7.65
N ASN A 731 29.75 35.31 7.36
CA ASN A 731 29.30 36.12 6.23
C ASN A 731 29.45 35.35 4.92
N GLY A 732 28.38 35.28 4.15
CA GLY A 732 28.33 34.58 2.87
C GLY A 732 27.75 33.16 2.94
N ILE A 733 27.39 32.64 4.13
CA ILE A 733 26.68 31.37 4.27
C ILE A 733 25.17 31.65 4.32
N GLU A 734 24.41 30.96 3.49
CA GLU A 734 22.96 31.10 3.37
C GLU A 734 22.22 30.00 4.14
N SER A 735 22.65 28.74 4.00
CA SER A 735 22.09 27.63 4.76
C SER A 735 23.16 26.61 5.17
N VAL A 736 22.92 25.95 6.31
CA VAL A 736 23.71 24.84 6.80
C VAL A 736 22.75 23.80 7.33
N ASP A 737 22.74 22.62 6.71
CA ASP A 737 21.82 21.54 7.04
C ASP A 737 22.61 20.22 7.19
N ARG A 738 22.15 19.35 8.10
CA ARG A 738 22.69 18.02 8.24
C ARG A 738 22.12 17.12 7.12
N PHE A 739 22.98 16.41 6.40
CA PHE A 739 22.55 15.42 5.40
C PHE A 739 22.89 14.00 5.81
N ASP A 740 22.06 13.05 5.40
CA ASP A 740 22.07 11.68 5.90
C ASP A 740 22.44 10.64 4.83
N THR A 741 22.28 10.96 3.55
CA THR A 741 22.56 10.05 2.44
C THR A 741 23.83 10.42 1.70
N GLU A 742 24.56 9.44 1.21
CA GLU A 742 25.57 9.67 0.18
C GLU A 742 24.85 10.21 -1.06
N ALA A 743 25.11 11.47 -1.40
CA ALA A 743 24.84 11.91 -2.76
C ALA A 743 25.72 11.05 -3.67
N ALA A 744 25.06 10.24 -4.52
CA ALA A 744 25.71 9.40 -5.50
C ALA A 744 26.44 10.25 -6.54
#